data_b76326ff1e71f26da36cdc8a53b720bb
#
_entry.id   b76326ff1e71f26da36cdc8a53b720bb
#
_cell.length_a   1.000
_cell.length_b   1.000
_cell.length_c   1.000
_cell.angle_alpha   90.00
_cell.angle_beta   90.00
_cell.angle_gamma   90.00
#
_symmetry.space_group_name_H-M   'P 1'
#
loop_
_entity.id
_entity.type
_entity.pdbx_description
1 polymer ?
#
loop_
_entity_poly.entity_id
_entity_poly.type
_entity_poly.pdbx_seq_one_letter_code
_entity_poly.pdbx_strand_id
1 'polypeptide(L)'
;MPIISNFPTGGGSGGGLALAAVTGIATLAAAGKVYVKWTDPDDMVVAGSTLAAWGGTLLVRKAGSAPTSRRDGTIVLDSKTRDQYKSAYFCDSGLTNGVKYYYKLFPYTTTGTYTDSAEDEFNVTPAAVNVGNISGANAVAAGNGKLAIKWTDPAATVVSDGVTLATWASTKIVVKAGSYATSPDDSAAAYSLNVTTRNQYANSALTVTGLTNGTTYYISFFPISTDGAVNVNTSNRITGVPNRLKISTVPSQSGTLTYNKNSQSPSWSNYDTSKMTIGGTTSGTNAGTYNATFTPKDDYCWSDGTITAKTVSWKIGKATGTLTVSKTSITLNLSKLTDTFTIGGNYDGTLSVVSNKTSVATVSRSGTTVTVSHVNQTNGEATITVNCTAGTNYTAPTSKTVTVNAEFILATLNDNSWAAIHSVSGTGASYWAVGDRKAVSVSGTVGTKSVSGTYYVYILGFNHNGATGIDFGTFKTALTNGVDICLTDSKYNSYSTDGTKYFNMNHSSNTNSGGWKGCDLRYDVLGSTNTNDGDATSTTATNPVANTLMAALPSDLRAVMQPMTIYTDNVGGGSNTASNVTTSVDYLPLLAEYEIFGSRSYANSTEQTYQAQYQYFKNGNSKVKYRDSSTSTTAYWWERSPYYDYSTNFCIVNTNGYAIYYSAWYSYGLAPAFRV
;
A
#
# COMPACT_ATOMS: atom_id res chain seq x y z
N MET A 1 -114.88 -43.92 18.90
CA MET A 1 -114.55 -42.52 19.12
C MET A 1 -113.39 -42.45 20.11
N PRO A 2 -112.22 -42.01 19.75
CA PRO A 2 -111.16 -41.80 20.72
C PRO A 2 -111.43 -40.48 21.44
N ILE A 3 -111.44 -40.55 22.76
CA ILE A 3 -111.62 -39.44 23.67
C ILE A 3 -110.33 -38.60 23.53
N ILE A 4 -110.48 -37.37 23.10
CA ILE A 4 -109.42 -36.35 23.10
C ILE A 4 -109.20 -35.89 24.54
N SER A 5 -108.27 -36.44 25.26
CA SER A 5 -107.82 -36.00 26.55
C SER A 5 -106.40 -35.41 26.46
N ASN A 6 -106.25 -34.22 26.19
CA ASN A 6 -105.16 -33.28 26.54
C ASN A 6 -105.22 -32.05 25.65
N PHE A 7 -106.22 -31.24 25.85
CA PHE A 7 -106.16 -29.85 25.43
C PHE A 7 -105.46 -29.06 26.56
N PRO A 8 -104.42 -28.27 26.27
CA PRO A 8 -103.95 -27.40 27.31
C PRO A 8 -105.01 -26.38 27.68
N THR A 9 -105.50 -26.49 28.91
CA THR A 9 -106.46 -25.53 29.47
C THR A 9 -105.67 -24.30 29.85
N GLY A 10 -105.80 -23.25 29.05
CA GLY A 10 -105.24 -21.93 29.41
C GLY A 10 -105.97 -21.33 30.59
N GLY A 11 -105.29 -21.06 31.73
CA GLY A 11 -105.80 -20.40 32.90
C GLY A 11 -106.13 -18.94 32.63
N GLY A 12 -107.20 -18.59 31.92
CA GLY A 12 -107.69 -17.25 31.67
C GLY A 12 -109.19 -17.25 31.44
N SER A 13 -109.94 -16.43 32.17
CA SER A 13 -111.37 -16.32 32.15
C SER A 13 -111.96 -15.90 30.82
N GLY A 14 -112.23 -16.92 29.96
CA GLY A 14 -112.87 -16.76 28.68
C GLY A 14 -112.65 -18.04 27.87
N GLY A 15 -113.69 -18.84 27.70
CA GLY A 15 -113.70 -20.25 27.19
C GLY A 15 -113.25 -20.44 25.72
N GLY A 16 -112.12 -19.88 25.32
CA GLY A 16 -111.45 -20.06 23.99
C GLY A 16 -110.29 -21.05 24.06
N LEU A 17 -110.00 -21.80 22.94
CA LEU A 17 -108.85 -22.71 22.79
C LEU A 17 -107.53 -21.88 22.81
N ALA A 18 -106.55 -22.33 23.62
CA ALA A 18 -105.24 -21.72 23.72
C ALA A 18 -104.24 -22.42 22.84
N LEU A 19 -103.22 -21.72 22.39
CA LEU A 19 -102.06 -22.21 21.63
C LEU A 19 -101.09 -23.02 22.54
N ALA A 20 -100.18 -23.80 21.96
CA ALA A 20 -99.04 -24.34 22.71
C ALA A 20 -98.14 -23.27 23.27
N ALA A 21 -97.25 -23.62 24.21
CA ALA A 21 -96.15 -22.78 24.65
C ALA A 21 -95.22 -22.44 23.52
N VAL A 22 -94.49 -21.33 23.59
CA VAL A 22 -93.39 -21.02 22.69
C VAL A 22 -92.26 -22.06 22.90
N THR A 23 -91.39 -22.22 21.93
CA THR A 23 -90.24 -23.12 22.02
C THR A 23 -88.96 -22.44 21.67
N GLY A 24 -87.79 -23.04 21.98
CA GLY A 24 -86.48 -22.55 21.57
C GLY A 24 -86.13 -21.22 22.18
N ILE A 25 -86.59 -20.89 23.38
CA ILE A 25 -86.19 -19.68 24.08
C ILE A 25 -84.68 -19.67 24.32
N ALA A 26 -84.03 -18.70 23.79
CA ALA A 26 -82.63 -18.46 24.08
C ALA A 26 -82.40 -16.99 24.40
N THR A 27 -81.47 -16.72 25.34
CA THR A 27 -81.21 -15.38 25.82
C THR A 27 -79.75 -15.04 25.85
N LEU A 28 -79.44 -13.77 25.60
CA LEU A 28 -78.10 -13.23 25.80
C LEU A 28 -78.24 -11.95 26.67
N ALA A 29 -77.22 -11.71 27.50
CA ALA A 29 -77.16 -10.52 28.35
C ALA A 29 -76.01 -9.63 27.93
N ALA A 30 -76.27 -8.33 27.89
CA ALA A 30 -75.24 -7.30 27.71
C ALA A 30 -75.51 -6.13 28.69
N ALA A 31 -74.65 -5.13 28.69
CA ALA A 31 -74.82 -3.95 29.54
C ALA A 31 -76.14 -3.24 29.23
N GLY A 32 -77.06 -3.21 30.26
CA GLY A 32 -78.36 -2.58 30.14
C GLY A 32 -79.30 -3.20 29.12
N LYS A 33 -78.99 -4.45 28.60
CA LYS A 33 -79.74 -5.10 27.52
C LYS A 33 -79.91 -6.58 27.78
N VAL A 34 -81.09 -7.06 27.37
CA VAL A 34 -81.37 -8.50 27.25
C VAL A 34 -81.80 -8.76 25.82
N TYR A 35 -81.24 -9.75 25.24
CA TYR A 35 -81.62 -10.24 23.92
C TYR A 35 -82.36 -11.55 24.08
N VAL A 36 -83.50 -11.69 23.41
CA VAL A 36 -84.37 -12.87 23.51
C VAL A 36 -84.72 -13.35 22.11
N LYS A 37 -84.68 -14.63 21.88
CA LYS A 37 -85.27 -15.28 20.68
C LYS A 37 -86.11 -16.50 21.08
N TRP A 38 -87.11 -16.84 20.30
CA TRP A 38 -88.03 -17.94 20.51
C TRP A 38 -88.65 -18.33 19.16
N THR A 39 -89.28 -19.50 19.14
CA THR A 39 -90.12 -19.95 18.03
C THR A 39 -91.59 -19.88 18.47
N ASP A 40 -92.39 -19.18 17.69
CA ASP A 40 -93.82 -19.05 17.97
C ASP A 40 -94.54 -20.40 17.78
N PRO A 41 -95.62 -20.66 18.54
CA PRO A 41 -96.36 -21.91 18.41
C PRO A 41 -97.08 -22.00 17.05
N ASP A 42 -97.27 -23.21 16.59
CA ASP A 42 -98.12 -23.50 15.43
C ASP A 42 -99.58 -23.21 15.72
N ASP A 43 -100.39 -23.06 14.67
CA ASP A 43 -101.82 -23.02 14.79
C ASP A 43 -102.30 -24.35 15.32
N MET A 44 -103.30 -24.34 16.17
CA MET A 44 -103.94 -25.55 16.64
C MET A 44 -104.89 -26.08 15.52
N VAL A 45 -104.44 -27.15 14.91
CA VAL A 45 -105.17 -27.76 13.80
C VAL A 45 -105.62 -29.19 14.23
N VAL A 46 -106.91 -29.49 14.12
CA VAL A 46 -107.45 -30.87 14.40
C VAL A 46 -108.25 -31.29 13.18
N ALA A 47 -108.00 -32.50 12.68
CA ALA A 47 -108.66 -33.09 11.52
C ALA A 47 -108.74 -32.10 10.28
N GLY A 48 -107.63 -31.30 10.07
CA GLY A 48 -107.53 -30.35 8.95
C GLY A 48 -108.27 -29.03 9.15
N SER A 49 -108.91 -28.81 10.29
CA SER A 49 -109.58 -27.53 10.63
C SER A 49 -108.77 -26.74 11.68
N THR A 50 -108.42 -25.47 11.36
CA THR A 50 -107.76 -24.58 12.35
C THR A 50 -108.74 -24.19 13.44
N LEU A 51 -108.50 -24.68 14.64
CA LEU A 51 -109.30 -24.42 15.83
C LEU A 51 -108.85 -23.15 16.56
N ALA A 52 -107.58 -22.84 16.55
CA ALA A 52 -106.98 -21.62 17.04
C ALA A 52 -105.84 -21.19 16.19
N ALA A 53 -105.92 -20.00 15.56
CA ALA A 53 -104.84 -19.45 14.74
C ALA A 53 -103.98 -18.47 15.57
N TRP A 54 -102.65 -18.52 15.39
CA TRP A 54 -101.78 -17.65 16.08
C TRP A 54 -102.00 -16.20 15.61
N GLY A 55 -102.17 -15.24 16.57
CA GLY A 55 -102.37 -13.80 16.32
C GLY A 55 -101.24 -12.90 16.75
N GLY A 56 -100.35 -13.41 17.62
CA GLY A 56 -99.16 -12.70 18.06
C GLY A 56 -98.63 -13.31 19.38
N THR A 57 -97.46 -12.75 19.82
CA THR A 57 -96.82 -13.14 21.09
C THR A 57 -96.42 -11.85 21.85
N LEU A 58 -96.97 -11.68 23.07
CA LEU A 58 -96.54 -10.62 23.97
C LEU A 58 -95.31 -11.09 24.77
N LEU A 59 -94.31 -10.18 24.89
CA LEU A 59 -93.21 -10.38 25.84
C LEU A 59 -93.44 -9.38 27.02
N VAL A 60 -93.60 -9.88 28.22
CA VAL A 60 -93.81 -9.12 29.43
C VAL A 60 -92.60 -9.25 30.33
N ARG A 61 -92.09 -8.16 30.84
CA ARG A 61 -90.93 -8.10 31.74
C ARG A 61 -91.37 -7.58 33.13
N LYS A 62 -90.79 -8.18 34.16
CA LYS A 62 -90.97 -7.69 35.55
C LYS A 62 -89.69 -7.85 36.34
N ALA A 63 -89.31 -6.91 37.17
CA ALA A 63 -88.19 -7.05 38.09
C ALA A 63 -88.59 -7.81 39.34
N GLY A 64 -87.71 -8.68 39.87
CA GLY A 64 -87.91 -9.35 41.17
C GLY A 64 -88.73 -10.66 41.17
N SER A 65 -89.69 -10.86 40.29
CA SER A 65 -90.50 -12.05 40.21
C SER A 65 -91.07 -12.27 38.80
N ALA A 66 -91.44 -13.48 38.45
CA ALA A 66 -92.04 -13.83 37.13
C ALA A 66 -93.39 -13.09 36.98
N PRO A 67 -93.72 -12.60 35.77
CA PRO A 67 -95.08 -12.10 35.49
C PRO A 67 -96.10 -13.21 35.64
N THR A 68 -97.11 -12.97 36.48
CA THR A 68 -98.23 -13.93 36.71
C THR A 68 -99.34 -13.79 35.69
N SER A 69 -99.32 -12.69 34.90
CA SER A 69 -100.25 -12.47 33.80
C SER A 69 -99.66 -11.41 32.83
N ARG A 70 -100.24 -11.29 31.68
CA ARG A 70 -99.84 -10.31 30.66
C ARG A 70 -99.92 -8.84 31.13
N ARG A 71 -100.56 -8.55 32.26
CA ARG A 71 -100.65 -7.21 32.85
C ARG A 71 -99.82 -7.03 34.13
N ASP A 72 -99.13 -8.13 34.52
CA ASP A 72 -98.28 -8.15 35.70
C ASP A 72 -96.83 -7.83 35.32
N GLY A 73 -96.57 -6.65 34.87
CA GLY A 73 -95.27 -6.19 34.41
C GLY A 73 -95.35 -5.19 33.25
N THR A 74 -94.26 -4.93 32.63
CA THR A 74 -94.11 -4.07 31.44
C THR A 74 -94.19 -4.94 30.19
N ILE A 75 -95.09 -4.65 29.28
CA ILE A 75 -95.07 -5.24 27.92
C ILE A 75 -93.94 -4.56 27.17
N VAL A 76 -92.92 -5.32 26.84
CA VAL A 76 -91.72 -4.84 26.12
C VAL A 76 -91.82 -5.09 24.63
N LEU A 77 -92.69 -6.03 24.23
CA LEU A 77 -92.91 -6.37 22.80
C LEU A 77 -94.30 -6.99 22.61
N ASP A 78 -94.98 -6.60 21.53
CA ASP A 78 -96.11 -7.32 20.94
C ASP A 78 -95.75 -7.75 19.49
N SER A 79 -95.30 -8.93 19.31
CA SER A 79 -94.90 -9.46 18.01
C SER A 79 -96.11 -9.94 17.22
N LYS A 80 -96.35 -9.37 16.05
CA LYS A 80 -97.43 -9.65 15.12
C LYS A 80 -96.98 -10.43 13.88
N THR A 81 -95.69 -10.68 13.74
CA THR A 81 -95.12 -11.47 12.65
C THR A 81 -94.68 -12.83 13.20
N ARG A 82 -95.22 -13.94 12.71
CA ARG A 82 -94.91 -15.30 13.18
C ARG A 82 -93.41 -15.55 12.95
N ASP A 83 -92.75 -16.13 13.94
CA ASP A 83 -91.34 -16.53 13.91
C ASP A 83 -90.39 -15.39 13.66
N GLN A 84 -90.77 -14.08 13.86
CA GLN A 84 -89.96 -12.90 13.69
C GLN A 84 -88.64 -13.01 14.46
N TYR A 85 -88.73 -13.61 15.65
CA TYR A 85 -87.61 -13.74 16.57
C TYR A 85 -87.11 -15.19 16.70
N LYS A 86 -87.34 -16.01 15.71
CA LYS A 86 -86.87 -17.43 15.65
C LYS A 86 -85.39 -17.51 15.37
N SER A 87 -84.91 -16.68 14.42
CA SER A 87 -83.51 -16.59 14.04
C SER A 87 -82.84 -15.25 14.40
N ALA A 88 -83.59 -14.25 14.77
CA ALA A 88 -83.11 -12.96 15.18
C ALA A 88 -83.51 -12.65 16.64
N TYR A 89 -82.66 -11.96 17.36
CA TYR A 89 -82.95 -11.59 18.72
C TYR A 89 -83.76 -10.26 18.79
N PHE A 90 -84.79 -10.25 19.63
CA PHE A 90 -85.38 -9.01 20.16
C PHE A 90 -84.42 -8.45 21.19
N CYS A 91 -84.23 -7.12 21.21
CA CYS A 91 -83.37 -6.42 22.17
C CYS A 91 -84.21 -5.59 23.12
N ASP A 92 -84.30 -6.03 24.34
CA ASP A 92 -84.83 -5.20 25.45
C ASP A 92 -83.70 -4.40 26.07
N SER A 93 -83.79 -3.05 26.05
CA SER A 93 -82.74 -2.13 26.46
C SER A 93 -83.17 -1.17 27.56
N GLY A 94 -82.27 -0.37 28.12
CA GLY A 94 -82.54 0.56 29.23
C GLY A 94 -82.66 -0.17 30.56
N LEU A 95 -82.06 -1.34 30.67
CA LEU A 95 -82.09 -2.18 31.87
C LEU A 95 -80.98 -1.80 32.85
N THR A 96 -81.22 -2.02 34.16
CA THR A 96 -80.16 -1.84 35.16
C THR A 96 -79.32 -3.10 35.30
N ASN A 97 -78.02 -2.96 35.14
CA ASN A 97 -77.09 -4.05 35.35
C ASN A 97 -77.14 -4.63 36.75
N GLY A 98 -77.03 -5.97 36.88
CA GLY A 98 -77.14 -6.64 38.18
C GLY A 98 -78.55 -6.86 38.72
N VAL A 99 -79.55 -6.25 38.10
CA VAL A 99 -80.95 -6.48 38.45
C VAL A 99 -81.48 -7.69 37.67
N LYS A 100 -82.04 -8.68 38.38
CA LYS A 100 -82.61 -9.84 37.75
C LYS A 100 -84.01 -9.52 37.23
N TYR A 101 -84.15 -9.60 35.89
CA TYR A 101 -85.46 -9.39 35.24
C TYR A 101 -86.04 -10.73 34.88
N TYR A 102 -87.32 -10.91 35.11
CA TYR A 102 -88.10 -12.06 34.75
C TYR A 102 -88.98 -11.69 33.58
N TYR A 103 -89.02 -12.56 32.63
CA TYR A 103 -89.79 -12.47 31.39
C TYR A 103 -90.77 -13.61 31.27
N LYS A 104 -91.90 -13.30 30.64
CA LYS A 104 -92.84 -14.34 30.23
C LYS A 104 -93.42 -14.00 28.88
N LEU A 105 -93.45 -15.03 27.98
CA LEU A 105 -94.04 -14.91 26.69
C LEU A 105 -95.53 -15.37 26.80
N PHE A 106 -96.39 -14.63 26.19
CA PHE A 106 -97.81 -14.92 26.14
C PHE A 106 -98.23 -15.01 24.66
N PRO A 107 -98.12 -16.12 24.01
CA PRO A 107 -98.72 -16.32 22.68
C PRO A 107 -100.21 -16.15 22.77
N TYR A 108 -100.82 -15.61 21.74
CA TYR A 108 -102.23 -15.44 21.70
C TYR A 108 -102.83 -15.71 20.31
N THR A 109 -104.14 -16.07 20.32
CA THR A 109 -104.90 -16.37 19.10
C THR A 109 -105.34 -15.08 18.39
N THR A 110 -105.77 -15.16 17.14
CA THR A 110 -106.47 -14.07 16.42
C THR A 110 -107.75 -13.64 17.10
N THR A 111 -108.35 -14.48 17.95
CA THR A 111 -109.54 -14.19 18.76
C THR A 111 -109.19 -13.58 20.10
N GLY A 112 -107.91 -13.41 20.47
CA GLY A 112 -107.43 -12.75 21.69
C GLY A 112 -107.33 -13.69 22.92
N THR A 113 -107.33 -15.01 22.78
CA THR A 113 -107.08 -15.97 23.86
C THR A 113 -105.57 -16.14 24.03
N TYR A 114 -105.07 -15.96 25.27
CA TYR A 114 -103.64 -16.05 25.61
C TYR A 114 -103.28 -17.35 26.23
N THR A 115 -102.11 -17.92 25.89
CA THR A 115 -101.48 -19.03 26.57
C THR A 115 -100.72 -18.50 27.79
N ASP A 116 -100.88 -19.17 28.90
CA ASP A 116 -100.17 -18.85 30.15
C ASP A 116 -99.52 -20.14 30.66
N SER A 117 -98.31 -20.34 30.14
CA SER A 117 -97.57 -21.56 30.48
C SER A 117 -96.31 -21.19 31.31
N ALA A 118 -96.00 -22.05 32.28
CA ALA A 118 -94.77 -21.89 33.03
C ALA A 118 -93.52 -22.16 32.16
N GLU A 119 -93.69 -22.88 31.04
CA GLU A 119 -92.63 -23.16 30.08
C GLU A 119 -92.20 -21.90 29.29
N ASP A 120 -93.05 -20.88 29.27
CA ASP A 120 -92.78 -19.59 28.60
C ASP A 120 -92.04 -18.60 29.48
N GLU A 121 -91.63 -18.98 30.69
CA GLU A 121 -90.93 -18.12 31.65
C GLU A 121 -89.41 -18.30 31.59
N PHE A 122 -88.77 -17.21 31.69
CA PHE A 122 -87.27 -17.21 31.80
C PHE A 122 -86.83 -15.93 32.61
N ASN A 123 -85.59 -15.96 33.01
CA ASN A 123 -84.99 -14.77 33.65
C ASN A 123 -83.59 -14.50 33.15
N VAL A 124 -83.20 -13.24 33.13
CA VAL A 124 -81.88 -12.79 32.71
C VAL A 124 -81.46 -11.61 33.59
N THR A 125 -80.20 -11.54 33.93
CA THR A 125 -79.60 -10.43 34.63
C THR A 125 -78.64 -9.71 33.63
N PRO A 126 -79.00 -8.51 33.20
CA PRO A 126 -78.11 -7.69 32.39
C PRO A 126 -76.77 -7.47 33.10
N ALA A 127 -75.67 -7.61 32.41
CA ALA A 127 -74.36 -7.34 32.95
C ALA A 127 -73.42 -6.84 31.84
N ALA A 128 -72.51 -5.98 32.18
CA ALA A 128 -71.49 -5.57 31.26
C ALA A 128 -70.59 -6.74 30.87
N VAL A 129 -70.35 -6.88 29.60
CA VAL A 129 -69.49 -7.96 29.01
C VAL A 129 -68.10 -7.43 28.78
N ASN A 130 -67.09 -8.10 29.31
CA ASN A 130 -65.72 -7.76 29.07
C ASN A 130 -65.31 -8.07 27.62
N VAL A 131 -64.59 -7.15 26.99
CA VAL A 131 -63.85 -7.45 25.77
C VAL A 131 -62.73 -8.48 26.05
N GLY A 132 -62.24 -9.16 25.04
CA GLY A 132 -61.23 -10.24 25.16
C GLY A 132 -59.91 -9.80 25.77
N ASN A 133 -59.00 -10.72 25.92
CA ASN A 133 -57.64 -10.44 26.39
C ASN A 133 -56.79 -9.85 25.26
N ILE A 134 -55.75 -9.08 25.63
CA ILE A 134 -54.67 -8.71 24.71
C ILE A 134 -53.87 -9.94 24.30
N SER A 135 -53.08 -9.85 23.24
CA SER A 135 -52.17 -10.88 22.80
C SER A 135 -50.80 -10.31 22.37
N GLY A 136 -49.77 -11.18 22.25
CA GLY A 136 -48.45 -10.77 21.78
C GLY A 136 -47.75 -9.73 22.62
N ALA A 137 -48.16 -9.55 23.90
CA ALA A 137 -47.55 -8.55 24.77
C ALA A 137 -46.10 -8.92 25.11
N ASN A 138 -45.21 -7.96 24.95
CA ASN A 138 -43.82 -8.05 25.40
C ASN A 138 -43.28 -6.67 25.84
N ALA A 139 -42.28 -6.67 26.72
CA ALA A 139 -41.57 -5.49 27.16
C ALA A 139 -40.09 -5.75 27.16
N VAL A 140 -39.33 -4.92 26.44
CA VAL A 140 -37.86 -5.03 26.31
C VAL A 140 -37.20 -3.74 26.77
N ALA A 141 -35.97 -3.85 27.28
CA ALA A 141 -35.14 -2.68 27.58
C ALA A 141 -34.90 -1.86 26.31
N ALA A 142 -35.08 -0.57 26.36
CA ALA A 142 -34.96 0.36 25.23
C ALA A 142 -33.99 1.52 25.50
N GLY A 143 -33.22 1.44 26.57
CA GLY A 143 -32.25 2.44 26.97
C GLY A 143 -32.34 2.74 28.47
N ASN A 144 -31.64 3.81 28.88
CA ASN A 144 -31.56 4.23 30.25
C ASN A 144 -32.94 4.59 30.82
N GLY A 145 -33.43 3.77 31.73
CA GLY A 145 -34.76 3.97 32.34
C GLY A 145 -35.92 3.81 31.36
N LYS A 146 -35.77 3.04 30.27
CA LYS A 146 -36.77 2.93 29.21
C LYS A 146 -37.16 1.45 28.96
N LEU A 147 -38.48 1.28 28.74
CA LEU A 147 -39.05 0.05 28.23
C LEU A 147 -39.77 0.29 26.90
N ALA A 148 -39.57 -0.55 25.94
CA ALA A 148 -40.35 -0.63 24.71
C ALA A 148 -41.39 -1.74 24.88
N ILE A 149 -42.69 -1.38 24.86
CA ILE A 149 -43.80 -2.27 25.15
C ILE A 149 -44.66 -2.42 23.90
N LYS A 150 -44.96 -3.66 23.50
CA LYS A 150 -45.87 -3.96 22.40
C LYS A 150 -46.99 -4.89 22.88
N TRP A 151 -48.14 -4.75 22.27
CA TRP A 151 -49.28 -5.68 22.45
C TRP A 151 -50.23 -5.53 21.27
N THR A 152 -51.10 -6.53 21.11
CA THR A 152 -52.21 -6.51 20.18
C THR A 152 -53.51 -6.46 21.02
N ASP A 153 -54.34 -5.47 20.75
CA ASP A 153 -55.63 -5.32 21.44
C ASP A 153 -56.59 -6.49 21.08
N PRO A 154 -57.57 -6.77 21.94
CA PRO A 154 -58.56 -7.81 21.65
C PRO A 154 -59.38 -7.53 20.39
N ALA A 155 -60.19 -8.47 19.96
CA ALA A 155 -61.12 -8.28 18.87
C ALA A 155 -61.98 -7.03 19.11
N ALA A 156 -62.36 -6.31 18.05
CA ALA A 156 -63.13 -5.09 18.13
C ALA A 156 -64.51 -5.29 18.83
N THR A 157 -65.05 -6.44 18.73
CA THR A 157 -66.37 -6.80 19.30
C THR A 157 -66.33 -8.20 19.91
N VAL A 158 -67.15 -8.39 20.93
CA VAL A 158 -67.54 -9.70 21.46
C VAL A 158 -68.89 -10.03 20.87
N VAL A 159 -68.94 -11.08 20.08
CA VAL A 159 -70.16 -11.52 19.39
C VAL A 159 -70.55 -12.90 19.89
N SER A 160 -71.86 -13.09 20.20
CA SER A 160 -72.44 -14.40 20.49
C SER A 160 -73.70 -14.54 19.66
N ASP A 161 -73.83 -15.63 18.94
CA ASP A 161 -74.98 -15.98 18.08
C ASP A 161 -75.44 -14.81 17.18
N GLY A 162 -74.45 -14.09 16.55
CA GLY A 162 -74.67 -12.94 15.67
C GLY A 162 -74.97 -11.60 16.39
N VAL A 163 -75.04 -11.59 17.73
CA VAL A 163 -75.31 -10.39 18.50
C VAL A 163 -74.02 -9.81 19.08
N THR A 164 -73.75 -8.51 18.88
CA THR A 164 -72.63 -7.81 19.51
C THR A 164 -73.00 -7.51 20.97
N LEU A 165 -72.27 -8.13 21.90
CA LEU A 165 -72.49 -8.01 23.35
C LEU A 165 -71.58 -6.93 23.97
N ALA A 166 -70.40 -6.69 23.41
CA ALA A 166 -69.49 -5.67 23.83
C ALA A 166 -68.64 -5.20 22.63
N THR A 167 -68.26 -3.93 22.66
CA THR A 167 -67.35 -3.30 21.69
C THR A 167 -66.14 -2.73 22.45
N TRP A 168 -64.93 -2.98 21.94
CA TRP A 168 -63.70 -2.42 22.49
C TRP A 168 -63.69 -0.89 22.33
N ALA A 169 -63.37 -0.17 23.40
CA ALA A 169 -63.27 1.30 23.41
C ALA A 169 -61.84 1.75 23.60
N SER A 170 -61.08 1.09 24.48
CA SER A 170 -59.71 1.44 24.80
C SER A 170 -58.99 0.30 25.52
N THR A 171 -57.64 0.40 25.58
CA THR A 171 -56.82 -0.41 26.48
C THR A 171 -56.02 0.53 27.38
N LYS A 172 -56.25 0.50 28.67
CA LYS A 172 -55.45 1.22 29.66
C LYS A 172 -54.25 0.37 30.03
N ILE A 173 -53.02 0.89 29.82
CA ILE A 173 -51.80 0.26 30.31
C ILE A 173 -51.37 0.94 31.61
N VAL A 174 -50.94 0.14 32.59
CA VAL A 174 -50.39 0.60 33.86
C VAL A 174 -49.08 -0.12 34.13
N VAL A 175 -48.03 0.67 34.38
CA VAL A 175 -46.68 0.20 34.69
C VAL A 175 -46.34 0.57 36.13
N LYS A 176 -46.00 -0.42 36.95
CA LYS A 176 -45.77 -0.25 38.38
C LYS A 176 -44.60 -1.08 38.87
N ALA A 177 -43.83 -0.55 39.81
CA ALA A 177 -42.79 -1.33 40.49
C ALA A 177 -43.41 -2.22 41.61
N GLY A 178 -42.82 -3.37 41.86
CA GLY A 178 -43.11 -4.24 42.99
C GLY A 178 -44.29 -5.19 42.81
N SER A 179 -45.37 -4.79 42.15
CA SER A 179 -46.56 -5.63 41.95
C SER A 179 -47.41 -5.21 40.76
N TYR A 180 -48.26 -6.09 40.26
CA TYR A 180 -49.24 -5.75 39.22
C TYR A 180 -50.32 -4.78 39.74
N ALA A 181 -50.73 -3.87 38.90
CA ALA A 181 -51.92 -3.06 39.17
C ALA A 181 -53.18 -3.97 39.18
N THR A 182 -54.09 -3.69 40.10
CA THR A 182 -55.35 -4.43 40.22
C THR A 182 -56.53 -3.68 39.58
N SER A 183 -56.32 -2.38 39.30
CA SER A 183 -57.29 -1.53 38.60
C SER A 183 -56.61 -0.61 37.58
N PRO A 184 -57.36 -0.09 36.60
CA PRO A 184 -56.79 0.84 35.61
C PRO A 184 -56.36 2.19 36.23
N ASP A 185 -56.82 2.54 37.40
CA ASP A 185 -56.57 3.83 38.10
C ASP A 185 -55.73 3.63 39.37
N ASP A 186 -54.73 2.73 39.30
CA ASP A 186 -53.78 2.49 40.40
C ASP A 186 -52.89 3.71 40.61
N SER A 187 -53.05 4.35 41.76
CA SER A 187 -52.35 5.60 42.14
C SER A 187 -50.84 5.43 42.35
N ALA A 188 -50.36 4.18 42.50
CA ALA A 188 -48.93 3.84 42.61
C ALA A 188 -48.28 3.55 41.27
N ALA A 189 -48.94 3.83 40.14
CA ALA A 189 -48.42 3.66 38.81
C ALA A 189 -47.21 4.58 38.56
N ALA A 190 -46.11 4.04 38.13
CA ALA A 190 -44.96 4.79 37.61
C ALA A 190 -45.28 5.41 36.24
N TYR A 191 -46.17 4.75 35.49
CA TYR A 191 -46.67 5.24 34.20
C TYR A 191 -48.04 4.64 33.91
N SER A 192 -48.91 5.42 33.31
CA SER A 192 -50.17 4.91 32.77
C SER A 192 -50.57 5.67 31.51
N LEU A 193 -51.26 4.97 30.60
CA LEU A 193 -51.76 5.53 29.34
C LEU A 193 -53.07 4.84 28.94
N ASN A 194 -54.07 5.60 28.54
CA ASN A 194 -55.28 5.07 27.92
C ASN A 194 -55.14 5.15 26.40
N VAL A 195 -55.13 4.01 25.71
CA VAL A 195 -54.95 3.88 24.27
C VAL A 195 -56.32 3.66 23.63
N THR A 196 -56.76 4.61 22.83
CA THR A 196 -58.07 4.61 22.16
C THR A 196 -58.03 4.22 20.68
N THR A 197 -56.80 4.13 20.09
CA THR A 197 -56.61 3.61 18.74
C THR A 197 -56.28 2.11 18.83
N ARG A 198 -57.15 1.30 18.31
CA ARG A 198 -56.97 -0.19 18.38
C ARG A 198 -55.70 -0.61 17.63
N ASN A 199 -54.92 -1.49 18.25
CA ASN A 199 -53.66 -2.05 17.72
C ASN A 199 -52.56 -1.01 17.46
N GLN A 200 -52.64 0.21 18.05
CA GLN A 200 -51.64 1.26 17.87
C GLN A 200 -50.22 0.78 18.16
N TYR A 201 -50.07 -0.07 19.14
CA TYR A 201 -48.75 -0.59 19.57
C TYR A 201 -48.52 -2.05 19.22
N ALA A 202 -49.25 -2.58 18.26
CA ALA A 202 -49.03 -3.97 17.77
C ALA A 202 -47.71 -4.10 16.98
N ASN A 203 -47.42 -3.12 16.12
CA ASN A 203 -46.21 -3.09 15.27
C ASN A 203 -45.16 -2.08 15.78
N SER A 204 -45.58 -0.95 16.32
CA SER A 204 -44.69 0.08 16.89
C SER A 204 -44.76 0.02 18.42
N ALA A 205 -43.60 0.01 19.09
CA ALA A 205 -43.59 -0.07 20.55
C ALA A 205 -43.98 1.27 21.21
N LEU A 206 -44.73 1.21 22.31
CA LEU A 206 -44.85 2.28 23.28
C LEU A 206 -43.52 2.38 24.04
N THR A 207 -42.87 3.55 24.03
CA THR A 207 -41.70 3.80 24.86
C THR A 207 -42.11 4.45 26.18
N VAL A 208 -41.91 3.72 27.26
CA VAL A 208 -42.10 4.22 28.62
C VAL A 208 -40.74 4.67 29.17
N THR A 209 -40.65 5.88 29.68
CA THR A 209 -39.42 6.51 30.20
C THR A 209 -39.53 6.85 31.68
N GLY A 210 -38.42 7.26 32.30
CA GLY A 210 -38.40 7.67 33.71
C GLY A 210 -38.36 6.49 34.69
N LEU A 211 -38.06 5.31 34.22
CA LEU A 211 -37.96 4.09 35.03
C LEU A 211 -36.55 3.93 35.62
N THR A 212 -36.41 3.10 36.65
CA THR A 212 -35.13 2.79 37.28
C THR A 212 -34.53 1.53 36.67
N ASN A 213 -33.32 1.62 36.12
CA ASN A 213 -32.61 0.45 35.56
C ASN A 213 -32.44 -0.67 36.58
N GLY A 214 -32.57 -1.89 36.15
CA GLY A 214 -32.46 -3.09 36.99
C GLY A 214 -33.67 -3.38 37.86
N THR A 215 -34.67 -2.48 37.92
CA THR A 215 -35.92 -2.68 38.66
C THR A 215 -36.92 -3.42 37.78
N THR A 216 -37.55 -4.46 38.36
CA THR A 216 -38.62 -5.17 37.66
C THR A 216 -39.90 -4.35 37.74
N TYR A 217 -40.45 -3.97 36.60
CA TYR A 217 -41.74 -3.35 36.45
C TYR A 217 -42.79 -4.37 36.02
N TYR A 218 -43.94 -4.31 36.70
CA TYR A 218 -45.11 -5.11 36.47
C TYR A 218 -46.07 -4.32 35.61
N ILE A 219 -46.42 -4.82 34.44
CA ILE A 219 -47.21 -4.16 33.42
C ILE A 219 -48.55 -4.85 33.30
N SER A 220 -49.64 -4.12 33.60
CA SER A 220 -51.01 -4.60 33.49
C SER A 220 -51.74 -3.87 32.37
N PHE A 221 -52.45 -4.60 31.54
CA PHE A 221 -53.32 -4.06 30.50
C PHE A 221 -54.78 -4.30 30.91
N PHE A 222 -55.58 -3.27 30.75
CA PHE A 222 -56.98 -3.27 31.05
C PHE A 222 -57.79 -2.92 29.79
N PRO A 223 -58.16 -3.90 28.95
CA PRO A 223 -59.10 -3.66 27.87
C PRO A 223 -60.43 -3.21 28.40
N ILE A 224 -61.01 -2.15 27.85
CA ILE A 224 -62.24 -1.50 28.33
C ILE A 224 -63.25 -1.51 27.17
N SER A 225 -64.51 -1.93 27.46
CA SER A 225 -65.61 -1.84 26.50
C SER A 225 -66.22 -0.40 26.47
N THR A 226 -66.98 -0.14 25.40
CA THR A 226 -67.76 1.12 25.28
C THR A 226 -68.75 1.32 26.40
N ASP A 227 -69.16 0.22 27.07
CA ASP A 227 -70.07 0.26 28.22
C ASP A 227 -69.35 0.36 29.57
N GLY A 228 -68.01 0.55 29.54
CA GLY A 228 -67.19 0.75 30.73
C GLY A 228 -66.79 -0.55 31.46
N ALA A 229 -67.07 -1.72 30.92
CA ALA A 229 -66.56 -2.98 31.51
C ALA A 229 -65.06 -3.08 31.36
N VAL A 230 -64.35 -3.38 32.44
CA VAL A 230 -62.89 -3.47 32.52
C VAL A 230 -62.47 -4.92 32.62
N ASN A 231 -61.68 -5.39 31.66
CA ASN A 231 -61.12 -6.73 31.72
C ASN A 231 -59.88 -6.76 32.64
N VAL A 232 -59.99 -7.35 33.80
CA VAL A 232 -58.94 -7.47 34.84
C VAL A 232 -58.22 -8.84 34.82
N ASN A 233 -58.38 -9.61 33.74
CA ASN A 233 -57.79 -10.92 33.63
C ASN A 233 -56.27 -10.90 33.80
N THR A 234 -55.73 -11.86 34.56
CA THR A 234 -54.28 -11.97 34.81
C THR A 234 -53.46 -12.33 33.57
N SER A 235 -54.12 -12.84 32.51
CA SER A 235 -53.48 -13.07 31.21
C SER A 235 -53.06 -11.74 30.53
N ASN A 236 -53.58 -10.61 30.96
CA ASN A 236 -53.23 -9.27 30.46
C ASN A 236 -52.06 -8.64 31.23
N ARG A 237 -51.09 -9.45 31.63
CA ARG A 237 -49.96 -9.02 32.48
C ARG A 237 -48.65 -9.53 31.97
N ILE A 238 -47.62 -8.66 32.01
CA ILE A 238 -46.22 -9.00 31.68
C ILE A 238 -45.28 -8.26 32.64
N THR A 239 -43.98 -8.59 32.59
CA THR A 239 -42.96 -7.86 33.31
C THR A 239 -41.90 -7.33 32.32
N GLY A 240 -41.21 -6.26 32.73
CA GLY A 240 -40.07 -5.72 32.00
C GLY A 240 -39.04 -5.13 32.94
N VAL A 241 -37.75 -5.21 32.56
CA VAL A 241 -36.66 -4.61 33.32
C VAL A 241 -35.94 -3.61 32.40
N PRO A 242 -36.03 -2.30 32.67
CA PRO A 242 -35.28 -1.32 31.91
C PRO A 242 -33.79 -1.46 32.20
N ASN A 243 -32.99 -1.34 31.16
CA ASN A 243 -31.53 -1.35 31.24
C ASN A 243 -30.96 -0.60 30.07
N ARG A 244 -29.72 -0.10 30.24
CA ARG A 244 -28.96 0.45 29.12
C ARG A 244 -28.66 -0.64 28.11
N LEU A 245 -28.66 -0.27 26.84
CA LEU A 245 -28.33 -1.16 25.72
C LEU A 245 -26.81 -1.39 25.67
N LYS A 246 -26.39 -2.62 25.54
CA LYS A 246 -24.97 -2.96 25.56
C LYS A 246 -24.29 -2.70 24.23
N ILE A 247 -23.14 -2.03 24.28
CA ILE A 247 -22.17 -1.94 23.20
C ILE A 247 -21.19 -3.08 23.38
N SER A 248 -21.23 -4.04 22.46
CA SER A 248 -20.45 -5.29 22.56
C SER A 248 -18.95 -5.10 22.37
N THR A 249 -18.55 -4.16 21.51
CA THR A 249 -17.16 -3.98 21.10
C THR A 249 -16.74 -2.52 21.18
N VAL A 250 -15.60 -2.27 21.82
CA VAL A 250 -14.96 -0.96 21.84
C VAL A 250 -14.41 -0.65 20.44
N PRO A 251 -14.56 0.57 19.92
CA PRO A 251 -13.98 0.95 18.65
C PRO A 251 -12.47 0.73 18.60
N SER A 252 -11.95 0.48 17.39
CA SER A 252 -10.52 0.36 17.13
C SER A 252 -10.17 1.04 15.81
N GLN A 253 -8.91 1.48 15.66
CA GLN A 253 -8.45 2.05 14.40
C GLN A 253 -8.61 1.03 13.27
N SER A 254 -9.25 1.45 12.18
CA SER A 254 -9.34 0.71 10.93
C SER A 254 -8.31 1.23 9.92
N GLY A 255 -7.53 0.30 9.35
CA GLY A 255 -6.48 0.65 8.40
C GLY A 255 -5.23 1.25 9.04
N THR A 256 -4.26 1.54 8.20
CA THR A 256 -2.97 2.13 8.59
C THR A 256 -2.86 3.56 8.07
N LEU A 257 -2.36 4.45 8.90
CA LEU A 257 -2.00 5.80 8.51
C LEU A 257 -0.47 5.89 8.46
N THR A 258 0.04 6.57 7.44
CA THR A 258 1.47 6.85 7.27
C THR A 258 1.65 8.36 7.13
N TYR A 259 2.69 8.89 7.76
CA TYR A 259 3.00 10.32 7.71
C TYR A 259 3.04 10.86 6.28
N ASN A 260 2.33 11.96 6.02
CA ASN A 260 2.19 12.59 4.72
C ASN A 260 2.25 14.13 4.76
N LYS A 261 2.73 14.70 5.86
CA LYS A 261 2.82 16.14 6.17
C LYS A 261 1.49 16.82 6.49
N ASN A 262 0.36 16.17 6.27
CA ASN A 262 -0.97 16.72 6.53
C ASN A 262 -1.57 16.15 7.82
N SER A 263 -2.53 16.87 8.39
CA SER A 263 -3.35 16.35 9.48
C SER A 263 -4.19 15.16 8.99
N GLN A 264 -4.17 14.06 9.71
CA GLN A 264 -4.86 12.82 9.40
C GLN A 264 -5.72 12.40 10.60
N SER A 265 -6.87 11.83 10.30
CA SER A 265 -7.77 11.23 11.30
C SER A 265 -7.96 9.75 10.97
N PRO A 266 -7.97 8.85 11.97
CA PRO A 266 -8.20 7.45 11.72
C PRO A 266 -9.67 7.17 11.37
N SER A 267 -9.91 6.18 10.54
CA SER A 267 -11.20 5.52 10.46
C SER A 267 -11.33 4.54 11.63
N TRP A 268 -12.57 4.33 12.10
CA TRP A 268 -12.84 3.50 13.26
C TRP A 268 -13.73 2.33 12.91
N SER A 269 -13.32 1.12 13.25
CA SER A 269 -14.20 -0.05 13.28
C SER A 269 -15.05 -0.01 14.53
N ASN A 270 -16.31 -0.46 14.43
CA ASN A 270 -17.28 -0.54 15.52
C ASN A 270 -17.67 0.83 16.15
N TYR A 271 -17.40 1.93 15.47
CA TYR A 271 -17.84 3.24 15.90
C TYR A 271 -19.21 3.58 15.29
N ASP A 272 -20.21 3.71 16.17
CA ASP A 272 -21.58 4.06 15.81
C ASP A 272 -21.96 5.35 16.53
N THR A 273 -22.13 6.41 15.75
CA THR A 273 -22.47 7.74 16.27
C THR A 273 -23.85 7.80 16.94
N SER A 274 -24.74 6.84 16.68
CA SER A 274 -26.03 6.74 17.36
C SER A 274 -25.88 6.25 18.80
N LYS A 275 -24.83 5.46 19.09
CA LYS A 275 -24.61 4.77 20.37
C LYS A 275 -23.58 5.43 21.27
N MET A 276 -22.60 6.15 20.70
CA MET A 276 -21.51 6.72 21.45
C MET A 276 -20.99 8.03 20.83
N THR A 277 -20.21 8.77 21.61
CA THR A 277 -19.50 9.97 21.19
C THR A 277 -18.00 9.69 21.16
N ILE A 278 -17.27 10.40 20.28
CA ILE A 278 -15.82 10.39 20.23
C ILE A 278 -15.26 11.70 20.79
N GLY A 279 -14.15 11.61 21.50
CA GLY A 279 -13.38 12.73 22.05
C GLY A 279 -11.89 12.42 22.11
N GLY A 280 -11.14 13.18 22.89
CA GLY A 280 -9.69 13.05 22.98
C GLY A 280 -8.99 13.57 21.73
N THR A 281 -7.85 12.98 21.37
CA THR A 281 -7.09 13.35 20.17
C THR A 281 -7.59 12.55 18.97
N THR A 282 -8.40 13.18 18.12
CA THR A 282 -9.05 12.53 16.97
C THR A 282 -8.33 12.80 15.65
N SER A 283 -7.30 13.65 15.65
CA SER A 283 -6.44 13.93 14.50
C SER A 283 -5.00 14.15 14.93
N GLY A 284 -4.06 13.93 14.02
CA GLY A 284 -2.63 14.16 14.23
C GLY A 284 -1.91 14.39 12.92
N THR A 285 -0.78 15.10 12.98
CA THR A 285 0.04 15.37 11.79
C THR A 285 1.30 14.52 11.79
N ASN A 286 1.99 14.40 12.93
CA ASN A 286 3.26 13.69 13.02
C ASN A 286 3.06 12.18 13.19
N ALA A 287 4.07 11.39 12.82
CA ALA A 287 4.09 9.98 13.16
C ALA A 287 4.19 9.81 14.69
N GLY A 288 3.33 8.94 15.22
CA GLY A 288 3.22 8.76 16.66
C GLY A 288 1.99 7.99 17.06
N THR A 289 1.82 7.83 18.36
CA THR A 289 0.64 7.22 18.96
C THR A 289 -0.19 8.31 19.63
N TYR A 290 -1.49 8.28 19.39
CA TYR A 290 -2.48 9.24 19.88
C TYR A 290 -3.60 8.49 20.60
N ASN A 291 -4.36 9.18 21.44
CA ASN A 291 -5.43 8.59 22.22
C ASN A 291 -6.76 9.28 21.94
N ALA A 292 -7.70 8.55 21.38
CA ALA A 292 -9.10 8.93 21.30
C ALA A 292 -9.87 8.34 22.50
N THR A 293 -11.00 8.96 22.84
CA THR A 293 -11.91 8.45 23.88
C THR A 293 -13.28 8.20 23.28
N PHE A 294 -13.93 7.14 23.69
CA PHE A 294 -15.30 6.80 23.30
C PHE A 294 -16.16 6.71 24.53
N THR A 295 -17.27 7.45 24.52
CA THR A 295 -18.21 7.51 25.63
C THR A 295 -19.59 7.06 25.18
N PRO A 296 -20.20 6.05 25.79
CA PRO A 296 -21.58 5.67 25.51
C PRO A 296 -22.54 6.85 25.71
N LYS A 297 -23.53 7.00 24.82
CA LYS A 297 -24.65 7.88 25.02
C LYS A 297 -25.57 7.35 26.13
N ASP A 298 -26.47 8.16 26.62
CA ASP A 298 -27.27 7.87 27.81
C ASP A 298 -28.03 6.55 27.79
N ASP A 299 -28.53 6.13 26.65
CA ASP A 299 -29.27 4.86 26.49
C ASP A 299 -28.35 3.62 26.42
N TYR A 300 -27.00 3.79 26.41
CA TYR A 300 -26.04 2.75 26.17
C TYR A 300 -25.03 2.58 27.31
N CYS A 301 -24.45 1.40 27.40
CA CYS A 301 -23.32 1.09 28.27
C CYS A 301 -22.38 0.12 27.54
N TRP A 302 -21.14 0.03 27.98
CA TRP A 302 -20.22 -1.01 27.51
C TRP A 302 -20.72 -2.41 27.92
N SER A 303 -20.15 -3.44 27.33
CA SER A 303 -20.49 -4.84 27.63
C SER A 303 -20.33 -5.19 29.11
N ASP A 304 -19.39 -4.53 29.80
CA ASP A 304 -19.17 -4.67 31.26
C ASP A 304 -20.15 -3.87 32.12
N GLY A 305 -21.10 -3.14 31.53
CA GLY A 305 -22.09 -2.30 32.20
C GLY A 305 -21.61 -0.89 32.54
N THR A 306 -20.35 -0.54 32.28
CA THR A 306 -19.82 0.80 32.55
C THR A 306 -20.28 1.82 31.50
N ILE A 307 -20.36 3.10 31.92
CA ILE A 307 -20.74 4.24 31.06
C ILE A 307 -19.60 5.25 30.88
N THR A 308 -18.46 4.99 31.54
CA THR A 308 -17.29 5.87 31.49
C THR A 308 -16.61 5.80 30.14
N ALA A 309 -15.92 6.89 29.77
CA ALA A 309 -15.13 6.92 28.54
C ALA A 309 -14.03 5.85 28.54
N LYS A 310 -13.91 5.14 27.45
CA LYS A 310 -12.77 4.23 27.20
C LYS A 310 -11.79 4.88 26.25
N THR A 311 -10.51 4.84 26.62
CA THR A 311 -9.41 5.37 25.80
C THR A 311 -8.93 4.30 24.83
N VAL A 312 -8.78 4.67 23.58
CA VAL A 312 -8.29 3.82 22.50
C VAL A 312 -7.14 4.52 21.80
N SER A 313 -6.01 3.84 21.78
CA SER A 313 -4.83 4.34 21.07
C SER A 313 -4.94 4.10 19.55
N TRP A 314 -4.53 5.11 18.79
CA TRP A 314 -4.41 5.04 17.34
C TRP A 314 -3.06 5.59 16.89
N LYS A 315 -2.63 5.29 15.67
CA LYS A 315 -1.24 5.49 15.25
C LYS A 315 -1.14 6.05 13.83
N ILE A 316 -0.22 6.99 13.64
CA ILE A 316 0.36 7.36 12.35
C ILE A 316 1.77 6.76 12.29
N GLY A 317 2.03 5.88 11.33
CA GLY A 317 3.35 5.29 11.09
C GLY A 317 4.31 6.29 10.45
N LYS A 318 5.62 6.04 10.57
CA LYS A 318 6.64 6.83 9.86
C LYS A 318 6.58 6.57 8.36
N ALA A 319 6.80 7.62 7.57
CA ALA A 319 7.03 7.50 6.13
C ALA A 319 8.46 7.00 5.85
N THR A 320 8.68 6.45 4.67
CA THR A 320 10.01 6.05 4.23
C THR A 320 10.90 7.27 4.02
N GLY A 321 12.04 7.30 4.71
CA GLY A 321 13.05 8.33 4.53
C GLY A 321 13.80 8.15 3.20
N THR A 322 14.21 9.26 2.58
CA THR A 322 15.03 9.27 1.36
C THR A 322 16.14 10.28 1.47
N LEU A 323 17.31 9.97 0.89
CA LEU A 323 18.41 10.89 0.69
C LEU A 323 18.72 11.02 -0.80
N THR A 324 19.08 12.22 -1.21
CA THR A 324 19.66 12.52 -2.53
C THR A 324 20.90 13.37 -2.36
N VAL A 325 21.82 13.29 -3.30
CA VAL A 325 23.01 14.16 -3.39
C VAL A 325 23.05 14.83 -4.76
N SER A 326 23.47 16.08 -4.82
CA SER A 326 23.49 16.84 -6.08
C SER A 326 24.64 16.46 -7.01
N LYS A 327 25.62 15.72 -6.49
CA LYS A 327 26.74 15.17 -7.26
C LYS A 327 27.04 13.75 -6.80
N THR A 328 27.42 12.87 -7.73
CA THR A 328 27.87 11.50 -7.45
C THR A 328 29.40 11.38 -7.51
N SER A 329 30.06 12.34 -8.12
CA SER A 329 31.51 12.43 -8.19
C SER A 329 32.00 13.88 -8.09
N ILE A 330 33.23 14.04 -7.59
CA ILE A 330 33.95 15.30 -7.46
C ILE A 330 35.40 15.04 -7.89
N THR A 331 35.95 15.94 -8.70
CA THR A 331 37.39 15.97 -9.01
C THR A 331 38.04 17.16 -8.29
N LEU A 332 39.10 16.90 -7.54
CA LEU A 332 39.96 17.89 -6.92
C LEU A 332 41.31 17.91 -7.64
N ASN A 333 41.81 19.11 -7.96
CA ASN A 333 43.08 19.32 -8.65
C ASN A 333 43.66 20.70 -8.27
N LEU A 334 44.80 21.08 -8.86
CA LEU A 334 45.44 22.36 -8.56
C LEU A 334 44.54 23.58 -8.84
N SER A 335 43.65 23.51 -9.81
CA SER A 335 42.72 24.59 -10.12
C SER A 335 41.44 24.53 -9.25
N LYS A 336 41.20 23.43 -8.57
CA LYS A 336 40.00 23.19 -7.78
C LYS A 336 40.32 22.41 -6.49
N LEU A 337 40.80 23.12 -5.51
CA LEU A 337 41.20 22.56 -4.21
C LEU A 337 40.04 22.14 -3.32
N THR A 338 38.86 22.68 -3.58
CA THR A 338 37.62 22.38 -2.87
C THR A 338 36.44 22.29 -3.84
N ASP A 339 35.43 21.49 -3.50
CA ASP A 339 34.14 21.49 -4.20
C ASP A 339 33.01 21.26 -3.21
N THR A 340 31.79 21.54 -3.63
CA THR A 340 30.60 21.36 -2.79
C THR A 340 29.54 20.55 -3.48
N PHE A 341 28.75 19.86 -2.67
CA PHE A 341 27.49 19.24 -3.07
C PHE A 341 26.41 19.47 -2.01
N THR A 342 25.15 19.32 -2.38
CA THR A 342 24.02 19.47 -1.47
C THR A 342 23.32 18.14 -1.22
N ILE A 343 22.77 18.00 0.00
CA ILE A 343 21.98 16.87 0.44
C ILE A 343 20.49 17.26 0.36
N GLY A 344 19.70 16.46 -0.28
CA GLY A 344 18.25 16.59 -0.37
C GLY A 344 17.52 15.31 0.04
N GLY A 345 16.20 15.30 -0.13
CA GLY A 345 15.35 14.14 0.16
C GLY A 345 14.30 14.41 1.24
N ASN A 346 13.63 13.37 1.66
CA ASN A 346 12.64 13.40 2.73
C ASN A 346 13.22 12.74 3.99
N TYR A 347 13.57 13.54 4.96
CA TYR A 347 14.13 13.11 6.24
C TYR A 347 13.89 14.18 7.30
N ASP A 348 13.93 13.80 8.56
CA ASP A 348 13.88 14.70 9.72
C ASP A 348 14.80 14.23 10.86
N GLY A 349 15.66 13.26 10.56
CA GLY A 349 16.72 12.81 11.45
C GLY A 349 17.99 13.63 11.34
N THR A 350 19.03 13.21 12.07
CA THR A 350 20.33 13.87 12.09
C THR A 350 21.22 13.39 10.94
N LEU A 351 21.68 14.33 10.11
CA LEU A 351 22.64 14.07 9.04
C LEU A 351 24.07 13.93 9.59
N SER A 352 24.81 12.96 9.06
CA SER A 352 26.26 12.84 9.22
C SER A 352 26.93 12.59 7.88
N VAL A 353 28.15 13.10 7.73
CA VAL A 353 28.95 13.00 6.50
C VAL A 353 30.36 12.60 6.89
N VAL A 354 30.90 11.57 6.27
CA VAL A 354 32.24 11.03 6.57
C VAL A 354 33.00 10.72 5.28
N SER A 355 34.31 10.96 5.31
CA SER A 355 35.24 10.47 4.28
C SER A 355 35.88 9.17 4.76
N ASN A 356 35.93 8.16 3.87
CA ASN A 356 36.64 6.90 4.16
C ASN A 356 38.17 7.04 4.09
N LYS A 357 38.68 8.14 3.48
CA LYS A 357 40.12 8.38 3.32
C LYS A 357 40.46 9.84 3.54
N THR A 358 40.57 10.21 4.80
CA THR A 358 40.82 11.60 5.23
C THR A 358 42.20 12.12 4.87
N SER A 359 43.14 11.27 4.44
CA SER A 359 44.41 11.66 3.87
C SER A 359 44.33 12.22 2.44
N VAL A 360 43.24 11.91 1.72
CA VAL A 360 42.97 12.39 0.34
C VAL A 360 42.00 13.55 0.36
N ALA A 361 40.86 13.38 1.04
CA ALA A 361 39.83 14.40 1.09
C ALA A 361 39.15 14.43 2.46
N THR A 362 38.98 15.62 3.00
CA THR A 362 38.17 15.89 4.19
C THR A 362 36.85 16.52 3.83
N VAL A 363 35.86 16.41 4.75
CA VAL A 363 34.55 17.00 4.57
C VAL A 363 34.15 17.87 5.75
N SER A 364 33.44 18.94 5.46
CA SER A 364 32.71 19.75 6.44
C SER A 364 31.28 19.95 5.95
N ARG A 365 30.34 20.15 6.89
CA ARG A 365 28.93 20.34 6.55
C ARG A 365 28.33 21.55 7.25
N SER A 366 27.62 22.37 6.49
CA SER A 366 26.79 23.46 7.01
C SER A 366 25.39 23.33 6.44
N GLY A 367 24.41 23.04 7.32
CA GLY A 367 23.06 22.74 6.88
C GLY A 367 23.02 21.50 5.97
N THR A 368 22.55 21.67 4.73
CA THR A 368 22.52 20.63 3.70
C THR A 368 23.71 20.69 2.74
N THR A 369 24.56 21.71 2.83
CA THR A 369 25.75 21.88 1.97
C THR A 369 26.94 21.17 2.58
N VAL A 370 27.58 20.31 1.81
CA VAL A 370 28.80 19.59 2.14
C VAL A 370 29.95 20.22 1.33
N THR A 371 31.01 20.62 1.99
CA THR A 371 32.27 21.05 1.37
C THR A 371 33.27 19.91 1.47
N VAL A 372 33.82 19.52 0.33
CA VAL A 372 34.93 18.56 0.20
C VAL A 372 36.20 19.32 -0.06
N SER A 373 37.24 19.08 0.72
CA SER A 373 38.53 19.76 0.62
C SER A 373 39.65 18.74 0.44
N HIS A 374 40.61 19.04 -0.39
CA HIS A 374 41.83 18.26 -0.54
C HIS A 374 42.66 18.24 0.75
N VAL A 375 43.56 17.29 0.86
CA VAL A 375 44.56 17.21 1.95
C VAL A 375 45.95 17.09 1.36
N ASN A 376 46.79 18.08 1.61
CA ASN A 376 48.19 18.11 1.20
C ASN A 376 48.43 17.78 -0.28
N GLN A 377 47.47 18.08 -1.17
CA GLN A 377 47.51 17.73 -2.59
C GLN A 377 47.79 16.24 -2.84
N THR A 378 47.29 15.38 -1.96
CA THR A 378 47.51 13.94 -2.08
C THR A 378 46.62 13.36 -3.18
N ASN A 379 47.22 12.67 -4.14
CA ASN A 379 46.52 11.93 -5.17
C ASN A 379 45.78 10.72 -4.61
N GLY A 380 44.69 10.35 -5.24
CA GLY A 380 43.93 9.14 -4.92
C GLY A 380 42.44 9.34 -4.94
N GLU A 381 41.73 8.28 -4.60
CA GLU A 381 40.28 8.26 -4.50
C GLU A 381 39.84 8.22 -3.03
N ALA A 382 38.79 8.93 -2.72
CA ALA A 382 38.07 8.86 -1.46
C ALA A 382 36.57 8.75 -1.72
N THR A 383 35.85 8.08 -0.82
CA THR A 383 34.38 8.01 -0.85
C THR A 383 33.81 8.80 0.32
N ILE A 384 32.95 9.75 0.01
CA ILE A 384 32.19 10.50 1.01
C ILE A 384 30.85 9.80 1.19
N THR A 385 30.55 9.37 2.41
CA THR A 385 29.29 8.73 2.77
C THR A 385 28.41 9.71 3.55
N VAL A 386 27.16 9.88 3.07
CA VAL A 386 26.12 10.67 3.71
C VAL A 386 25.13 9.73 4.37
N ASN A 387 24.96 9.87 5.68
CA ASN A 387 24.00 9.10 6.48
C ASN A 387 22.99 10.04 7.13
N CYS A 388 21.82 9.50 7.46
CA CYS A 388 20.82 10.17 8.28
C CYS A 388 20.17 9.17 9.24
N THR A 389 20.02 9.57 10.49
CA THR A 389 19.27 8.73 11.46
C THR A 389 17.78 8.76 11.17
N ALA A 390 17.03 7.83 11.77
CA ALA A 390 15.57 7.95 11.79
C ALA A 390 15.17 9.20 12.58
N GLY A 391 14.22 9.94 12.05
CA GLY A 391 13.61 11.08 12.74
C GLY A 391 12.27 10.73 13.38
N THR A 392 11.48 11.75 13.69
CA THR A 392 10.12 11.57 14.23
C THR A 392 9.19 10.99 13.17
N ASN A 393 9.23 11.55 11.96
CA ASN A 393 8.25 11.31 10.89
C ASN A 393 8.75 10.37 9.79
N TYR A 394 10.07 10.20 9.66
CA TYR A 394 10.68 9.37 8.64
C TYR A 394 11.53 8.26 9.25
N THR A 395 11.53 7.10 8.60
CA THR A 395 12.51 6.04 8.87
C THR A 395 13.90 6.49 8.44
N ALA A 396 14.95 5.84 8.95
CA ALA A 396 16.31 6.10 8.49
C ALA A 396 16.40 5.82 6.97
N PRO A 397 16.81 6.80 6.15
CA PRO A 397 17.00 6.59 4.73
C PRO A 397 18.27 5.78 4.44
N THR A 398 18.32 5.15 3.28
CA THR A 398 19.54 4.53 2.77
C THR A 398 20.61 5.60 2.53
N SER A 399 21.85 5.33 2.97
CA SER A 399 23.00 6.20 2.78
C SER A 399 23.26 6.48 1.29
N LYS A 400 23.90 7.62 1.03
CA LYS A 400 24.38 8.02 -0.31
C LYS A 400 25.87 8.24 -0.28
N THR A 401 26.53 8.01 -1.41
CA THR A 401 27.97 8.18 -1.57
C THR A 401 28.29 9.17 -2.68
N VAL A 402 29.43 9.85 -2.52
CA VAL A 402 30.04 10.72 -3.54
C VAL A 402 31.50 10.29 -3.65
N THR A 403 31.93 9.91 -4.86
CA THR A 403 33.31 9.57 -5.15
C THR A 403 34.13 10.85 -5.34
N VAL A 404 35.27 10.93 -4.71
CA VAL A 404 36.22 12.04 -4.85
C VAL A 404 37.49 11.54 -5.52
N ASN A 405 37.80 12.05 -6.70
CA ASN A 405 39.05 11.80 -7.40
C ASN A 405 39.98 12.99 -7.19
N ALA A 406 41.11 12.79 -6.55
CA ALA A 406 42.11 13.82 -6.30
C ALA A 406 43.34 13.58 -7.20
N GLU A 407 43.55 14.48 -8.17
CA GLU A 407 44.64 14.41 -9.16
C GLU A 407 45.40 15.75 -9.20
N PHE A 408 46.46 15.79 -8.41
CA PHE A 408 47.35 16.93 -8.35
C PHE A 408 48.63 16.61 -9.12
N ILE A 409 49.25 17.64 -9.75
CA ILE A 409 50.55 17.47 -10.41
C ILE A 409 51.64 17.60 -9.34
N LEU A 410 52.32 16.50 -9.07
CA LEU A 410 53.39 16.44 -8.07
C LEU A 410 54.74 16.69 -8.71
N ALA A 411 55.68 17.29 -7.93
CA ALA A 411 57.02 17.65 -8.41
C ALA A 411 57.83 16.45 -8.92
N THR A 412 57.68 15.28 -8.29
CA THR A 412 58.32 14.06 -8.77
C THR A 412 57.44 13.40 -9.85
N LEU A 413 57.96 13.22 -11.06
CA LEU A 413 57.22 12.60 -12.18
C LEU A 413 56.60 11.26 -11.78
N ASN A 414 57.37 10.43 -11.09
CA ASN A 414 56.96 9.06 -10.71
C ASN A 414 55.73 9.04 -9.78
N ASP A 415 55.49 10.06 -9.01
CA ASP A 415 54.43 10.12 -8.02
C ASP A 415 53.07 10.53 -8.62
N ASN A 416 53.04 10.89 -9.92
CA ASN A 416 51.84 11.26 -10.64
C ASN A 416 51.21 10.03 -11.32
N SER A 417 49.88 10.00 -11.43
CA SER A 417 49.20 9.07 -12.30
C SER A 417 49.44 9.38 -13.78
N TRP A 418 49.28 8.40 -14.67
CA TRP A 418 49.37 8.65 -16.11
C TRP A 418 48.32 9.69 -16.59
N ALA A 419 47.12 9.67 -16.01
CA ALA A 419 46.07 10.63 -16.30
C ALA A 419 46.50 12.05 -15.87
N ALA A 420 47.14 12.20 -14.70
CA ALA A 420 47.66 13.47 -14.24
C ALA A 420 48.76 14.00 -15.16
N ILE A 421 49.71 13.14 -15.62
CA ILE A 421 50.75 13.49 -16.56
C ILE A 421 50.14 13.93 -17.90
N HIS A 422 49.19 13.19 -18.42
CA HIS A 422 48.47 13.53 -19.66
C HIS A 422 47.76 14.90 -19.57
N SER A 423 47.12 15.20 -18.40
CA SER A 423 46.38 16.45 -18.21
C SER A 423 47.23 17.71 -18.38
N VAL A 424 48.55 17.58 -18.27
CA VAL A 424 49.52 18.68 -18.42
C VAL A 424 50.55 18.42 -19.49
N SER A 425 50.35 17.46 -20.37
CA SER A 425 51.32 17.01 -21.35
C SER A 425 51.83 18.13 -22.25
N GLY A 426 50.97 19.08 -22.64
CA GLY A 426 51.36 20.25 -23.43
C GLY A 426 52.25 21.28 -22.69
N THR A 427 52.24 21.25 -21.36
CA THR A 427 53.00 22.14 -20.46
C THR A 427 53.94 21.39 -19.53
N GLY A 428 54.20 20.12 -19.81
CA GLY A 428 54.94 19.19 -18.95
C GLY A 428 56.35 19.70 -18.58
N ALA A 429 57.00 20.45 -19.47
CA ALA A 429 58.28 21.14 -19.18
C ALA A 429 58.25 22.11 -18.01
N SER A 430 57.08 22.56 -17.58
CA SER A 430 56.91 23.40 -16.39
C SER A 430 56.97 22.62 -15.08
N TYR A 431 56.85 21.32 -15.14
CA TYR A 431 56.79 20.43 -13.98
C TYR A 431 57.98 19.49 -13.88
N TRP A 432 58.46 18.96 -15.02
CA TRP A 432 59.49 17.94 -15.05
C TRP A 432 60.56 18.27 -16.07
N ALA A 433 61.72 17.59 -15.97
CA ALA A 433 62.87 17.75 -16.84
C ALA A 433 63.06 16.55 -17.77
N VAL A 434 63.72 16.77 -18.90
CA VAL A 434 64.19 15.69 -19.79
C VAL A 434 65.10 14.77 -19.00
N GLY A 435 64.81 13.46 -19.05
CA GLY A 435 65.49 12.43 -18.28
C GLY A 435 64.84 12.02 -16.98
N ASP A 436 63.77 12.79 -16.47
CA ASP A 436 62.98 12.34 -15.37
C ASP A 436 62.26 11.04 -15.69
N ARG A 437 62.06 10.19 -14.68
CA ARG A 437 61.64 8.79 -14.85
C ARG A 437 60.36 8.47 -14.16
N LYS A 438 59.60 7.52 -14.76
CA LYS A 438 58.41 6.95 -14.18
C LYS A 438 58.42 5.43 -14.29
N ALA A 439 58.01 4.79 -13.21
CA ALA A 439 57.85 3.36 -13.16
C ALA A 439 56.66 2.90 -14.05
N VAL A 440 56.87 1.81 -14.78
CA VAL A 440 55.88 1.12 -15.61
C VAL A 440 55.96 -0.38 -15.33
N SER A 441 54.87 -0.93 -14.85
CA SER A 441 54.75 -2.38 -14.68
C SER A 441 54.39 -3.01 -16.01
N VAL A 442 55.32 -3.77 -16.58
CA VAL A 442 55.11 -4.51 -17.86
C VAL A 442 54.87 -5.96 -17.52
N SER A 443 53.79 -6.54 -18.02
CA SER A 443 53.43 -7.95 -17.75
C SER A 443 52.69 -8.56 -18.93
N GLY A 444 53.25 -9.64 -19.48
CA GLY A 444 52.66 -10.35 -20.61
C GLY A 444 53.69 -11.00 -21.49
N THR A 445 53.28 -11.39 -22.71
CA THR A 445 54.16 -11.89 -23.75
C THR A 445 54.42 -10.79 -24.76
N VAL A 446 55.67 -10.63 -25.18
CA VAL A 446 56.09 -9.69 -26.21
C VAL A 446 56.81 -10.54 -27.29
N GLY A 447 56.15 -10.73 -28.43
CA GLY A 447 56.61 -11.74 -29.40
C GLY A 447 56.73 -13.12 -28.75
N THR A 448 57.95 -13.63 -28.62
CA THR A 448 58.22 -14.91 -27.95
C THR A 448 58.67 -14.74 -26.49
N LYS A 449 58.90 -13.53 -26.02
CA LYS A 449 59.45 -13.25 -24.70
C LYS A 449 58.37 -13.07 -23.67
N SER A 450 58.41 -13.83 -22.57
CA SER A 450 57.64 -13.51 -21.39
C SER A 450 58.31 -12.35 -20.63
N VAL A 451 57.56 -11.30 -20.34
CA VAL A 451 58.01 -10.11 -19.62
C VAL A 451 57.13 -9.93 -18.37
N SER A 452 57.76 -9.76 -17.21
CA SER A 452 57.09 -9.45 -15.96
C SER A 452 58.05 -8.67 -15.07
N GLY A 453 57.75 -7.39 -14.80
CA GLY A 453 58.61 -6.57 -13.97
C GLY A 453 58.26 -5.08 -14.01
N THR A 454 58.91 -4.32 -13.14
CA THR A 454 58.85 -2.86 -13.14
C THR A 454 60.04 -2.33 -13.92
N TYR A 455 59.72 -1.57 -14.94
CA TYR A 455 60.71 -0.83 -15.76
C TYR A 455 60.51 0.68 -15.53
N TYR A 456 61.49 1.49 -15.90
CA TYR A 456 61.44 2.92 -15.71
C TYR A 456 61.64 3.63 -17.06
N VAL A 457 60.56 4.23 -17.55
CA VAL A 457 60.60 5.06 -18.75
C VAL A 457 61.04 6.46 -18.37
N TYR A 458 61.66 7.16 -19.30
CA TYR A 458 62.23 8.50 -19.08
C TYR A 458 61.80 9.48 -20.17
N ILE A 459 61.68 10.78 -19.81
CA ILE A 459 61.32 11.85 -20.75
C ILE A 459 62.44 12.01 -21.78
N LEU A 460 62.13 11.82 -23.05
CA LEU A 460 62.99 12.09 -24.19
C LEU A 460 62.91 13.56 -24.60
N GLY A 461 61.75 14.13 -24.55
CA GLY A 461 61.48 15.50 -24.94
C GLY A 461 60.06 15.93 -24.68
N PHE A 462 59.82 17.23 -24.70
CA PHE A 462 58.50 17.87 -24.60
C PHE A 462 58.16 18.51 -25.95
N ASN A 463 56.94 18.37 -26.39
CA ASN A 463 56.42 18.90 -27.65
C ASN A 463 57.37 18.67 -28.84
N HIS A 464 57.92 17.47 -28.89
CA HIS A 464 58.95 17.09 -29.85
C HIS A 464 58.42 17.19 -31.26
N ASN A 465 59.25 17.74 -32.15
CA ASN A 465 58.96 17.95 -33.56
C ASN A 465 57.66 18.72 -33.82
N GLY A 466 57.32 19.64 -32.91
CA GLY A 466 56.14 20.53 -33.00
C GLY A 466 54.81 19.86 -32.61
N ALA A 467 54.81 18.61 -32.24
CA ALA A 467 53.59 17.88 -31.77
C ALA A 467 53.47 17.98 -30.24
N THR A 468 52.32 18.43 -29.76
CA THR A 468 52.00 18.54 -28.31
C THR A 468 52.11 17.20 -27.62
N GLY A 469 52.77 17.13 -26.46
CA GLY A 469 52.87 15.94 -25.64
C GLY A 469 54.22 15.78 -24.97
N ILE A 470 54.33 14.74 -24.15
CA ILE A 470 55.60 14.32 -23.54
C ILE A 470 55.99 13.00 -24.16
N ASP A 471 57.14 12.98 -24.81
CA ASP A 471 57.68 11.74 -25.41
C ASP A 471 58.57 11.03 -24.39
N PHE A 472 58.24 9.79 -24.14
CA PHE A 472 58.98 8.90 -23.27
C PHE A 472 59.79 7.88 -24.08
N GLY A 473 61.00 7.65 -23.61
CA GLY A 473 61.83 6.57 -24.09
C GLY A 473 61.75 5.35 -23.17
N THR A 474 62.10 4.23 -23.68
CA THR A 474 62.30 3.01 -22.92
C THR A 474 63.59 3.00 -22.16
N PHE A 475 63.75 2.07 -21.50
CA PHE A 475 63.57 1.47 -20.18
C PHE A 475 64.89 1.71 -19.42
N LYS A 476 64.81 2.11 -18.19
CA LYS A 476 65.95 2.12 -17.25
C LYS A 476 65.70 1.09 -16.16
N THR A 477 66.75 0.67 -15.45
CA THR A 477 66.65 -0.34 -14.39
C THR A 477 66.15 0.20 -13.05
N ALA A 478 66.27 1.53 -12.84
CA ALA A 478 65.85 2.16 -11.59
C ALA A 478 65.50 3.64 -11.80
N LEU A 479 64.78 4.27 -10.85
CA LEU A 479 64.46 5.69 -10.81
C LEU A 479 65.73 6.56 -10.70
N THR A 480 66.65 6.14 -9.83
CA THR A 480 67.97 6.81 -9.66
C THR A 480 69.07 5.84 -9.98
N ASN A 481 70.14 6.35 -10.59
CA ASN A 481 71.32 5.54 -10.98
C ASN A 481 71.05 4.30 -11.88
N GLY A 482 69.88 4.26 -12.51
CA GLY A 482 69.54 3.14 -13.42
C GLY A 482 70.25 3.28 -14.74
N VAL A 483 70.65 2.11 -15.28
CA VAL A 483 71.25 2.02 -16.63
C VAL A 483 70.17 1.89 -17.70
N ASP A 484 70.47 2.37 -18.89
CA ASP A 484 69.61 2.20 -20.05
C ASP A 484 69.60 0.71 -20.50
N ILE A 485 68.44 0.15 -20.63
CA ILE A 485 68.27 -1.22 -21.11
C ILE A 485 67.35 -1.28 -22.34
N CYS A 486 67.46 -2.33 -23.10
CA CYS A 486 66.52 -2.71 -24.13
C CYS A 486 66.00 -4.13 -23.82
N LEU A 487 64.77 -4.43 -24.23
CA LEU A 487 64.25 -5.79 -24.15
C LEU A 487 64.96 -6.64 -25.18
N THR A 488 65.42 -7.83 -24.77
CA THR A 488 66.09 -8.83 -25.66
C THR A 488 65.40 -10.16 -25.52
N ASP A 489 65.21 -10.88 -26.63
CA ASP A 489 64.62 -12.21 -26.62
C ASP A 489 65.66 -13.35 -26.57
N SER A 490 65.20 -14.58 -26.65
CA SER A 490 66.08 -15.78 -26.63
C SER A 490 66.93 -15.94 -27.86
N LYS A 491 66.63 -15.26 -28.98
CA LYS A 491 67.36 -15.28 -30.24
C LYS A 491 68.28 -14.06 -30.38
N TYR A 492 68.43 -13.26 -29.35
CA TYR A 492 69.28 -12.08 -29.42
C TYR A 492 70.68 -12.38 -30.09
N ASN A 493 71.03 -11.52 -31.04
CA ASN A 493 72.23 -11.63 -31.87
C ASN A 493 72.32 -12.94 -32.71
N SER A 494 71.16 -13.48 -33.05
CA SER A 494 71.02 -14.64 -33.96
C SER A 494 69.94 -14.34 -34.99
N TYR A 495 70.00 -14.98 -36.14
CA TYR A 495 68.99 -14.80 -37.19
C TYR A 495 67.91 -15.87 -37.15
N SER A 496 66.76 -15.56 -37.70
CA SER A 496 65.65 -16.48 -37.95
C SER A 496 64.76 -15.95 -39.07
N THR A 497 64.28 -16.87 -39.92
CA THR A 497 63.32 -16.62 -40.99
C THR A 497 62.22 -17.66 -41.01
N ASP A 498 61.93 -18.28 -39.86
CA ASP A 498 60.94 -19.35 -39.71
C ASP A 498 59.50 -18.77 -39.36
N GLY A 499 59.31 -17.47 -39.46
CA GLY A 499 58.06 -16.84 -39.15
C GLY A 499 57.79 -16.63 -37.63
N THR A 500 58.73 -17.05 -36.76
CA THR A 500 58.63 -16.89 -35.34
C THR A 500 58.83 -15.43 -34.96
N LYS A 501 57.96 -14.88 -34.13
CA LYS A 501 57.95 -13.47 -33.69
C LYS A 501 59.06 -13.15 -32.70
N TYR A 502 60.32 -13.39 -33.13
CA TYR A 502 61.49 -12.87 -32.41
C TYR A 502 61.62 -11.35 -32.61
N PHE A 503 62.62 -10.71 -31.99
CA PHE A 503 62.82 -9.28 -32.11
C PHE A 503 63.60 -8.89 -33.37
N ASN A 504 63.38 -9.60 -34.45
CA ASN A 504 63.87 -9.28 -35.77
C ASN A 504 62.87 -8.40 -36.54
N MET A 505 63.37 -7.55 -37.43
CA MET A 505 62.55 -6.61 -38.16
C MET A 505 61.55 -7.28 -39.08
N ASN A 506 61.95 -8.39 -39.71
CA ASN A 506 61.10 -9.24 -40.54
C ASN A 506 61.30 -10.71 -40.16
N HIS A 507 60.18 -11.42 -39.93
CA HIS A 507 60.19 -12.77 -39.35
C HIS A 507 60.46 -13.89 -40.39
N SER A 508 60.10 -13.62 -41.64
CA SER A 508 60.13 -14.67 -42.69
C SER A 508 61.15 -14.41 -43.76
N SER A 509 61.81 -13.28 -43.78
CA SER A 509 62.79 -12.94 -44.85
C SER A 509 63.84 -11.93 -44.42
N ASN A 510 65.00 -11.96 -45.05
CA ASN A 510 66.04 -10.95 -44.85
C ASN A 510 65.82 -9.81 -45.83
N THR A 511 64.93 -8.87 -45.51
CA THR A 511 64.63 -7.74 -46.36
C THR A 511 64.26 -6.54 -45.54
N ASN A 512 64.53 -5.32 -46.01
CA ASN A 512 64.01 -4.08 -45.51
C ASN A 512 62.93 -3.49 -46.46
N SER A 513 62.46 -4.27 -47.43
CA SER A 513 61.38 -3.87 -48.32
C SER A 513 60.12 -3.65 -47.54
N GLY A 514 59.37 -2.58 -47.86
CA GLY A 514 58.23 -2.09 -47.06
C GLY A 514 58.64 -1.08 -45.96
N GLY A 515 59.95 -0.91 -45.74
CA GLY A 515 60.49 0.03 -44.76
C GLY A 515 59.97 -0.20 -43.35
N TRP A 516 59.85 0.85 -42.58
CA TRP A 516 59.28 0.80 -41.23
C TRP A 516 57.83 0.40 -41.24
N LYS A 517 57.01 0.93 -42.17
CA LYS A 517 55.57 0.74 -42.19
C LYS A 517 55.20 -0.75 -42.44
N GLY A 518 55.97 -1.43 -43.32
CA GLY A 518 55.73 -2.83 -43.68
C GLY A 518 56.55 -3.85 -42.88
N CYS A 519 57.33 -3.46 -41.84
CA CYS A 519 58.10 -4.44 -41.07
C CYS A 519 57.23 -5.20 -40.04
N ASP A 520 57.47 -6.50 -39.89
CA ASP A 520 56.71 -7.37 -38.98
C ASP A 520 56.84 -6.93 -37.51
N LEU A 521 58.02 -6.50 -37.06
CA LEU A 521 58.33 -6.06 -35.71
C LEU A 521 57.37 -4.98 -35.23
N ARG A 522 57.00 -4.02 -36.08
CA ARG A 522 56.14 -2.90 -35.80
C ARG A 522 54.75 -3.34 -35.37
N TYR A 523 54.18 -4.31 -36.05
CA TYR A 523 52.84 -4.84 -35.79
C TYR A 523 52.85 -5.98 -34.78
N ASP A 524 53.68 -7.02 -35.04
CA ASP A 524 53.59 -8.31 -34.37
C ASP A 524 54.26 -8.37 -33.00
N VAL A 525 55.25 -7.50 -32.73
CA VAL A 525 56.01 -7.48 -31.49
C VAL A 525 55.77 -6.21 -30.68
N LEU A 526 55.84 -5.07 -31.32
CA LEU A 526 55.56 -3.79 -30.62
C LEU A 526 54.08 -3.55 -30.41
N GLY A 527 53.21 -3.92 -31.35
CA GLY A 527 51.83 -3.57 -31.36
C GLY A 527 51.61 -2.07 -31.53
N SER A 528 52.50 -1.43 -32.31
CA SER A 528 52.44 0.01 -32.58
C SER A 528 51.22 0.37 -33.44
N THR A 529 50.69 -0.59 -34.15
CA THR A 529 49.48 -0.57 -34.97
C THR A 529 48.65 -1.83 -34.74
N ASN A 530 47.39 -1.85 -35.22
CA ASN A 530 46.53 -3.04 -35.15
C ASN A 530 46.61 -3.91 -36.38
N THR A 531 47.20 -3.42 -37.46
CA THR A 531 47.29 -4.13 -38.75
C THR A 531 48.68 -3.97 -39.32
N ASN A 532 49.15 -4.99 -40.03
CA ASN A 532 50.39 -4.89 -40.79
C ASN A 532 50.25 -3.83 -41.90
N ASP A 533 51.32 -3.06 -42.13
CA ASP A 533 51.39 -1.94 -43.09
C ASP A 533 50.29 -0.85 -42.92
N GLY A 534 49.49 -0.93 -41.88
CA GLY A 534 48.45 0.06 -41.54
C GLY A 534 48.94 1.18 -40.63
N ASP A 535 48.14 2.22 -40.52
CA ASP A 535 48.33 3.28 -39.51
C ASP A 535 47.60 2.95 -38.20
N ALA A 536 48.12 3.42 -37.09
CA ALA A 536 47.47 3.28 -35.81
C ALA A 536 46.10 4.00 -35.78
N THR A 537 45.16 3.40 -35.12
CA THR A 537 43.81 3.93 -34.92
C THR A 537 43.57 4.32 -33.44
N SER A 538 42.49 5.00 -33.16
CA SER A 538 42.10 5.36 -31.79
C SER A 538 41.93 4.17 -30.83
N THR A 539 41.82 2.95 -31.38
CA THR A 539 41.67 1.73 -30.58
C THR A 539 42.98 0.94 -30.42
N THR A 540 44.06 1.34 -31.08
CA THR A 540 45.34 0.59 -31.06
C THR A 540 45.87 0.41 -29.62
N ALA A 541 45.90 1.46 -28.80
CA ALA A 541 46.37 1.35 -27.43
C ALA A 541 45.31 0.73 -26.48
N THR A 542 44.02 1.01 -26.70
CA THR A 542 42.96 0.51 -25.81
C THR A 542 42.55 -0.95 -26.09
N ASN A 543 42.69 -1.38 -27.33
CA ASN A 543 42.44 -2.77 -27.76
C ASN A 543 43.65 -3.34 -28.51
N PRO A 544 44.78 -3.58 -27.82
CA PRO A 544 46.03 -3.93 -28.43
C PRO A 544 46.02 -5.35 -29.02
N VAL A 545 46.89 -5.58 -30.03
CA VAL A 545 47.17 -6.91 -30.55
C VAL A 545 47.79 -7.77 -29.45
N ALA A 546 47.29 -8.98 -29.27
CA ALA A 546 47.78 -9.89 -28.23
C ALA A 546 49.26 -10.28 -28.46
N ASN A 547 49.98 -10.56 -27.38
CA ASN A 547 51.40 -10.93 -27.39
C ASN A 547 52.33 -9.84 -27.95
N THR A 548 51.94 -8.57 -27.78
CA THR A 548 52.77 -7.42 -28.15
C THR A 548 53.18 -6.62 -26.92
N LEU A 549 54.19 -5.74 -27.08
CA LEU A 549 54.60 -4.83 -26.01
C LEU A 549 53.43 -3.91 -25.60
N MET A 550 52.64 -3.42 -26.56
CA MET A 550 51.44 -2.61 -26.26
C MET A 550 50.48 -3.37 -25.33
N ALA A 551 50.23 -4.65 -25.58
CA ALA A 551 49.35 -5.47 -24.74
C ALA A 551 49.94 -5.71 -23.34
N ALA A 552 51.27 -5.73 -23.20
CA ALA A 552 51.95 -5.91 -21.92
C ALA A 552 52.06 -4.64 -21.09
N LEU A 553 51.81 -3.44 -21.66
CA LEU A 553 51.79 -2.17 -20.93
C LEU A 553 50.51 -2.05 -20.07
N PRO A 554 50.57 -1.31 -18.92
CA PRO A 554 49.41 -1.11 -18.06
C PRO A 554 48.29 -0.37 -18.79
N SER A 555 47.05 -0.73 -18.48
CA SER A 555 45.88 -0.15 -19.13
C SER A 555 45.69 1.35 -18.87
N ASP A 556 46.07 1.86 -17.68
CA ASP A 556 46.04 3.26 -17.33
C ASP A 556 47.00 4.11 -18.15
N LEU A 557 48.20 3.57 -18.47
CA LEU A 557 49.11 4.19 -19.43
C LEU A 557 48.51 4.16 -20.84
N ARG A 558 48.08 3.00 -21.30
CA ARG A 558 47.51 2.85 -22.65
C ARG A 558 46.30 3.75 -22.90
N ALA A 559 45.52 4.07 -21.85
CA ALA A 559 44.36 4.92 -21.96
C ALA A 559 44.70 6.42 -22.26
N VAL A 560 45.93 6.82 -22.00
CA VAL A 560 46.38 8.21 -22.19
C VAL A 560 47.47 8.37 -23.24
N MET A 561 47.96 7.28 -23.79
CA MET A 561 48.92 7.33 -24.91
C MET A 561 48.31 8.02 -26.13
N GLN A 562 49.12 8.78 -26.83
CA GLN A 562 48.75 9.52 -28.03
C GLN A 562 49.46 8.93 -29.25
N PRO A 563 48.78 8.86 -30.41
CA PRO A 563 49.44 8.42 -31.65
C PRO A 563 50.46 9.48 -32.10
N MET A 564 51.60 9.00 -32.61
CA MET A 564 52.68 9.81 -33.14
C MET A 564 52.71 9.70 -34.67
N THR A 565 52.59 10.83 -35.36
CA THR A 565 52.86 10.90 -36.80
C THR A 565 54.38 11.02 -36.99
N ILE A 566 54.99 10.00 -37.57
CA ILE A 566 56.43 9.95 -37.77
C ILE A 566 56.74 9.87 -39.26
N TYR A 567 57.91 10.36 -39.62
CA TYR A 567 58.45 10.31 -40.98
C TYR A 567 59.59 9.28 -41.03
N THR A 568 59.52 8.35 -41.96
CA THR A 568 60.55 7.32 -42.15
C THR A 568 60.49 6.82 -43.59
N ASP A 569 61.56 6.22 -44.07
CA ASP A 569 61.52 5.47 -45.31
C ASP A 569 60.59 4.26 -45.13
N ASN A 570 59.44 4.33 -45.79
CA ASN A 570 58.36 3.30 -45.72
C ASN A 570 58.37 2.40 -47.00
N VAL A 571 59.41 2.46 -47.78
CA VAL A 571 59.62 1.62 -48.97
C VAL A 571 60.83 0.67 -48.80
N GLY A 572 61.94 1.18 -48.27
CA GLY A 572 63.18 0.44 -48.12
C GLY A 572 63.76 0.05 -49.45
N GLY A 573 64.24 -1.19 -49.54
CA GLY A 573 64.76 -1.75 -50.77
C GLY A 573 66.20 -1.30 -51.18
N GLY A 574 66.96 -0.69 -50.26
CA GLY A 574 68.29 -0.19 -50.49
C GLY A 574 68.32 1.04 -51.38
N SER A 575 67.43 2.01 -51.20
CA SER A 575 67.31 3.21 -52.01
C SER A 575 67.29 4.47 -51.15
N ASN A 576 68.04 5.49 -51.54
CA ASN A 576 68.05 6.79 -50.91
C ASN A 576 67.05 7.79 -51.58
N THR A 577 65.97 7.27 -52.07
CA THR A 577 64.96 8.07 -52.78
C THR A 577 64.11 8.90 -51.83
N ALA A 578 63.99 10.21 -52.07
CA ALA A 578 63.27 11.13 -51.18
C ALA A 578 61.79 10.78 -51.05
N SER A 579 61.12 10.31 -52.11
CA SER A 579 59.70 9.92 -52.09
C SER A 579 59.41 8.67 -51.26
N ASN A 580 60.41 7.93 -50.84
CA ASN A 580 60.26 6.78 -49.94
C ASN A 580 59.98 7.22 -48.51
N VAL A 581 60.39 8.45 -48.16
CA VAL A 581 60.14 9.02 -46.83
C VAL A 581 58.69 9.56 -46.78
N THR A 582 57.83 8.84 -46.12
CA THR A 582 56.43 9.12 -45.98
C THR A 582 56.03 9.04 -44.50
N THR A 583 54.78 9.38 -44.17
CA THR A 583 54.27 9.29 -42.80
C THR A 583 53.75 7.91 -42.48
N SER A 584 53.92 7.56 -41.21
CA SER A 584 53.10 6.53 -40.54
C SER A 584 52.60 7.04 -39.22
N VAL A 585 51.50 6.44 -38.73
CA VAL A 585 50.95 6.76 -37.42
C VAL A 585 51.20 5.59 -36.48
N ASP A 586 51.80 5.84 -35.35
CA ASP A 586 52.36 4.83 -34.46
C ASP A 586 52.13 5.20 -32.98
N TYR A 587 51.87 4.20 -32.12
CA TYR A 587 51.84 4.42 -30.66
C TYR A 587 53.15 4.05 -29.97
N LEU A 588 53.94 3.10 -30.54
CA LEU A 588 55.19 2.61 -29.99
C LEU A 588 56.28 2.53 -31.11
N PRO A 589 56.60 3.65 -31.76
CA PRO A 589 57.66 3.60 -32.77
C PRO A 589 59.02 3.34 -32.15
N LEU A 590 59.92 2.65 -32.88
CA LEU A 590 61.34 2.75 -32.60
C LEU A 590 61.84 4.16 -32.93
N LEU A 591 62.98 4.55 -32.37
CA LEU A 591 63.66 5.81 -32.73
C LEU A 591 64.35 5.71 -34.08
N ALA A 592 64.43 6.84 -34.80
CA ALA A 592 65.21 6.90 -36.05
C ALA A 592 66.66 7.33 -35.77
N GLU A 593 67.53 7.06 -36.69
CA GLU A 593 68.95 7.44 -36.60
C GLU A 593 69.12 8.96 -36.26
N TYR A 594 68.41 9.81 -37.00
CA TYR A 594 68.52 11.25 -36.79
C TYR A 594 67.99 11.72 -35.42
N GLU A 595 66.94 11.07 -34.94
CA GLU A 595 66.36 11.38 -33.63
C GLU A 595 67.32 11.07 -32.47
N ILE A 596 68.23 10.08 -32.68
CA ILE A 596 69.22 9.65 -31.69
C ILE A 596 70.50 10.49 -31.83
N PHE A 597 71.00 10.64 -33.04
CA PHE A 597 72.34 11.16 -33.27
C PHE A 597 72.38 12.66 -33.66
N GLY A 598 71.27 13.23 -34.18
CA GLY A 598 71.23 14.59 -34.75
C GLY A 598 72.00 14.68 -36.08
N SER A 599 72.42 13.53 -36.59
CA SER A 599 73.03 13.32 -37.89
C SER A 599 72.62 11.97 -38.39
N ARG A 600 72.73 11.71 -39.68
CA ARG A 600 72.46 10.39 -40.25
C ARG A 600 73.71 9.87 -40.98
N SER A 601 73.96 8.57 -40.95
CA SER A 601 75.00 7.89 -41.68
C SER A 601 74.40 6.85 -42.57
N TYR A 602 73.38 6.18 -42.15
CA TYR A 602 72.80 4.98 -42.76
C TYR A 602 71.33 5.10 -43.17
N ALA A 603 70.55 5.94 -42.51
CA ALA A 603 69.14 6.20 -42.86
C ALA A 603 69.03 6.98 -44.19
N ASN A 604 67.82 6.93 -44.80
CA ASN A 604 67.50 7.75 -45.97
C ASN A 604 67.69 9.25 -45.64
N SER A 605 68.42 9.94 -46.56
CA SER A 605 68.85 11.35 -46.33
C SER A 605 67.69 12.31 -46.12
N THR A 606 66.52 12.01 -46.63
CA THR A 606 65.32 12.85 -46.53
C THR A 606 64.69 12.76 -45.14
N GLU A 607 64.94 11.71 -44.37
CA GLU A 607 64.42 11.59 -43.00
C GLU A 607 64.83 12.76 -42.11
N GLN A 608 66.08 13.20 -42.22
CA GLN A 608 66.58 14.35 -41.43
C GLN A 608 65.83 15.66 -41.68
N THR A 609 65.12 15.81 -42.79
CA THR A 609 64.35 17.00 -43.12
C THR A 609 63.08 17.12 -42.26
N TYR A 610 62.56 15.98 -41.83
CA TYR A 610 61.30 15.89 -41.10
C TYR A 610 61.44 15.48 -39.62
N GLN A 611 62.67 15.16 -39.20
CA GLN A 611 62.98 14.67 -37.85
C GLN A 611 63.80 15.70 -37.07
N ALA A 612 63.72 15.68 -35.78
CA ALA A 612 64.55 16.44 -34.86
C ALA A 612 65.20 15.49 -33.86
N GLN A 613 66.45 15.81 -33.45
CA GLN A 613 67.10 15.05 -32.40
C GLN A 613 66.39 15.26 -31.07
N TYR A 614 66.11 14.19 -30.35
CA TYR A 614 65.53 14.29 -29.02
C TYR A 614 66.43 15.01 -28.04
N GLN A 615 65.87 15.90 -27.20
CA GLN A 615 66.62 16.68 -26.23
C GLN A 615 67.41 15.82 -25.26
N TYR A 616 66.92 14.61 -24.94
CA TYR A 616 67.64 13.63 -24.13
C TYR A 616 69.02 13.33 -24.69
N PHE A 617 69.15 13.04 -25.98
CA PHE A 617 70.43 12.77 -26.63
C PHE A 617 71.26 14.01 -26.90
N LYS A 618 70.60 15.18 -27.14
CA LYS A 618 71.30 16.47 -27.22
C LYS A 618 72.01 16.85 -25.91
N ASN A 619 71.42 16.45 -24.76
CA ASN A 619 72.00 16.65 -23.44
C ASN A 619 73.23 15.74 -23.16
N GLY A 620 73.69 14.92 -24.13
CA GLY A 620 74.81 14.04 -23.99
C GLY A 620 74.55 12.73 -23.26
N ASN A 621 73.27 12.35 -23.08
CA ASN A 621 72.93 11.09 -22.47
C ASN A 621 73.39 9.89 -23.32
N SER A 622 73.69 8.78 -22.65
CA SER A 622 74.22 7.59 -23.29
C SER A 622 73.24 7.01 -24.32
N LYS A 623 73.84 6.54 -25.45
CA LYS A 623 73.14 5.76 -26.48
C LYS A 623 73.37 4.25 -26.29
N VAL A 624 74.32 3.87 -25.41
CA VAL A 624 74.58 2.47 -25.04
C VAL A 624 73.40 1.96 -24.22
N LYS A 625 72.88 0.80 -24.63
CA LYS A 625 71.89 0.09 -23.84
C LYS A 625 72.41 -1.26 -23.43
N TYR A 626 71.90 -1.76 -22.30
CA TYR A 626 72.23 -3.10 -21.80
C TYR A 626 71.05 -4.02 -22.02
N ARG A 627 71.32 -5.34 -22.00
CA ARG A 627 70.24 -6.34 -22.04
C ARG A 627 69.39 -6.27 -20.78
N ASP A 628 68.11 -6.39 -20.92
CA ASP A 628 67.21 -6.48 -19.75
C ASP A 628 67.48 -7.70 -18.89
N SER A 629 68.01 -8.77 -19.48
CA SER A 629 68.39 -10.03 -18.81
C SER A 629 69.77 -9.98 -18.16
N SER A 630 70.62 -8.96 -18.48
CA SER A 630 71.96 -8.82 -17.95
C SER A 630 72.46 -7.37 -18.08
N THR A 631 72.32 -6.59 -17.05
CA THR A 631 72.64 -5.15 -17.04
C THR A 631 74.12 -4.85 -17.06
N SER A 632 75.00 -5.86 -17.10
CA SER A 632 76.45 -5.74 -17.35
C SER A 632 76.83 -6.02 -18.79
N THR A 633 75.91 -6.44 -19.64
CA THR A 633 76.20 -6.81 -21.05
C THR A 633 75.48 -5.80 -21.96
N THR A 634 76.27 -5.06 -22.71
CA THR A 634 75.75 -4.09 -23.69
C THR A 634 75.07 -4.83 -24.87
N ALA A 635 74.15 -4.12 -25.49
CA ALA A 635 73.31 -4.69 -26.55
C ALA A 635 73.27 -3.80 -27.78
N TYR A 636 73.16 -4.44 -28.90
CA TYR A 636 72.70 -3.83 -30.16
C TYR A 636 71.20 -3.62 -30.00
N TRP A 637 70.63 -2.47 -30.45
CA TRP A 637 69.20 -2.24 -30.42
C TRP A 637 68.70 -1.57 -31.70
N TRP A 638 67.50 -1.92 -32.13
CA TRP A 638 66.95 -1.48 -33.40
C TRP A 638 66.57 -0.01 -33.41
N GLU A 639 66.86 0.61 -34.55
CA GLU A 639 66.24 1.84 -35.04
C GLU A 639 65.17 1.51 -36.07
N ARG A 640 64.24 2.44 -36.35
CA ARG A 640 63.19 2.18 -37.33
C ARG A 640 63.63 2.39 -38.77
N SER A 641 64.69 3.12 -39.03
CA SER A 641 65.13 3.54 -40.37
C SER A 641 65.71 2.37 -41.15
N PRO A 642 65.19 2.02 -42.37
CA PRO A 642 65.89 1.11 -43.29
C PRO A 642 67.22 1.70 -43.70
N TYR A 643 68.21 0.86 -43.89
CA TYR A 643 69.49 1.29 -44.47
C TYR A 643 69.31 1.56 -45.97
N TYR A 644 69.70 2.76 -46.40
CA TYR A 644 69.44 3.26 -47.76
C TYR A 644 70.26 2.56 -48.84
N ASP A 645 71.32 1.85 -48.50
CA ASP A 645 72.23 1.26 -49.47
C ASP A 645 72.15 -0.29 -49.59
N TYR A 646 71.49 -0.94 -48.64
CA TYR A 646 71.30 -2.39 -48.65
C TYR A 646 69.81 -2.76 -48.42
N SER A 647 69.28 -3.56 -49.32
CA SER A 647 67.85 -3.99 -49.29
C SER A 647 67.51 -4.99 -48.19
N THR A 648 68.51 -5.39 -47.40
CA THR A 648 68.33 -6.40 -46.33
C THR A 648 68.47 -5.80 -44.90
N ASN A 649 68.94 -4.56 -44.79
CA ASN A 649 69.40 -4.03 -43.49
C ASN A 649 68.54 -2.89 -42.96
N PHE A 650 68.44 -2.81 -41.65
CA PHE A 650 67.95 -1.68 -40.91
C PHE A 650 69.06 -1.04 -40.06
N CYS A 651 68.91 0.25 -39.73
CA CYS A 651 69.82 0.96 -38.83
C CYS A 651 69.70 0.39 -37.42
N ILE A 652 70.76 0.36 -36.67
CA ILE A 652 70.87 -0.02 -35.27
C ILE A 652 71.87 0.85 -34.52
N VAL A 653 71.74 0.89 -33.22
CA VAL A 653 72.83 1.38 -32.36
C VAL A 653 73.66 0.20 -31.87
N ASN A 654 74.95 0.30 -31.98
CA ASN A 654 75.85 -0.80 -31.58
C ASN A 654 76.15 -0.81 -30.08
N THR A 655 76.90 -1.79 -29.59
CA THR A 655 77.27 -1.97 -28.20
C THR A 655 78.08 -0.83 -27.58
N ASN A 656 78.69 0.00 -28.42
CA ASN A 656 79.48 1.18 -28.01
C ASN A 656 78.67 2.50 -28.16
N GLY A 657 77.41 2.43 -28.60
CA GLY A 657 76.53 3.58 -28.75
C GLY A 657 76.72 4.34 -30.07
N TYR A 658 77.29 3.72 -31.11
CA TYR A 658 77.45 4.28 -32.46
C TYR A 658 76.38 3.77 -33.40
N ALA A 659 76.00 4.57 -34.39
CA ALA A 659 75.15 4.16 -35.48
C ALA A 659 75.89 3.11 -36.34
N ILE A 660 75.16 2.08 -36.73
CA ILE A 660 75.56 1.03 -37.66
C ILE A 660 74.30 0.44 -38.29
N TYR A 661 74.43 -0.55 -39.14
CA TYR A 661 73.29 -1.27 -39.74
C TYR A 661 73.48 -2.78 -39.58
N TYR A 662 72.33 -3.50 -39.62
CA TYR A 662 72.37 -4.96 -39.58
C TYR A 662 71.16 -5.59 -40.32
N SER A 663 71.32 -6.84 -40.68
CA SER A 663 70.31 -7.56 -41.46
C SER A 663 68.99 -7.76 -40.70
N ALA A 664 67.87 -7.52 -41.37
CA ALA A 664 66.50 -7.54 -40.83
C ALA A 664 66.10 -8.83 -40.12
N TRP A 665 66.75 -9.97 -40.43
CA TRP A 665 66.42 -11.28 -39.83
C TRP A 665 67.12 -11.56 -38.49
N TYR A 666 68.04 -10.70 -38.07
CA TYR A 666 68.66 -10.83 -36.75
C TYR A 666 67.69 -10.30 -35.66
N SER A 667 67.75 -10.89 -34.47
CA SER A 667 67.03 -10.38 -33.30
C SER A 667 67.94 -9.45 -32.50
N TYR A 668 67.53 -8.21 -32.32
CA TYR A 668 68.24 -7.21 -31.49
C TYR A 668 67.31 -6.56 -30.49
N GLY A 669 67.82 -5.68 -29.65
CA GLY A 669 67.11 -5.07 -28.56
C GLY A 669 65.99 -4.12 -29.04
N LEU A 670 64.89 -4.09 -28.28
CA LEU A 670 63.78 -3.18 -28.48
C LEU A 670 63.88 -2.01 -27.52
N ALA A 671 63.78 -0.81 -28.08
CA ALA A 671 63.83 0.43 -27.35
C ALA A 671 62.87 1.48 -27.96
N PRO A 672 61.56 1.23 -27.99
CA PRO A 672 60.60 2.16 -28.61
C PRO A 672 60.41 3.43 -27.79
N ALA A 673 59.81 4.45 -28.39
CA ALA A 673 59.27 5.62 -27.73
C ALA A 673 57.75 5.57 -27.71
N PHE A 674 57.12 6.42 -26.87
CA PHE A 674 55.68 6.65 -26.88
C PHE A 674 55.39 8.08 -26.40
N ARG A 675 54.23 8.59 -26.75
CA ARG A 675 53.74 9.90 -26.34
C ARG A 675 52.56 9.81 -25.40
N VAL A 676 52.54 10.73 -24.40
CA VAL A 676 51.41 10.94 -23.51
C VAL A 676 50.92 12.38 -23.62
#